data_008b4c1612a1502ba8931112c5d1b44e
#
_entry.id   008b4c1612a1502ba8931112c5d1b44e
#
_cell.length_a   1.000
_cell.length_b   1.000
_cell.length_c   1.000
_cell.angle_alpha   90.00
_cell.angle_beta   90.00
_cell.angle_gamma   90.00
#
_symmetry.space_group_name_H-M   'P 1'
#
loop_
_entity.id
_entity.type
_entity.pdbx_description
1 polymer ?
#
loop_
_entity_poly.entity_id
_entity_poly.type
_entity_poly.pdbx_seq_one_letter_code
_entity_poly.pdbx_strand_id
1 'polypeptide(L)'
;MEDLEVRVEGARVHNLKNIHVAFPHGHLVVVTGVSGSGKSSLAFDTLYAEGQRRYVESLSAYARQFLGKLEKPEVDDIKGLAPAIAIEQKVSTRNPRSTVATATEVQDYLKLLFARVGRTYAPSGAEVKRHSISDVLQALEALPEGEFALVTAPLDMADRQPKAFWDLLSSQGYARVWTPRQGVLRLDEDPDVLGVELIVDRVPTGLRDEDWEARAADSIQTAFFEGQGTCRIRSGEQVQDFSNRFEAEGLRFEDPTPGLFSFNTPQGACPTCEGFGSVLGIERELVIPNPGLSVFEDAVAPWRGEKLGEWKERLLRGAEAAGFPIHRPVQQLSPEHSAMLWKGCKHFAGIDAFFKMVEESSYKIQYRVLQARYRGKTVCPDCGGSRLRKEALAVRIGGKNLADVLDLTVRDAKLWFDQLEVSAYELKVGERLLQELRHRLGILERVGLHYLTLNRPANTLSGGESQRIHLATSLSAALVGSMYILDEPSVGLHPRDAMDLLGVLEALRDSGNTVIVVEHDDLFMLAADTVIDIGPGAGRLGGEVVYAGPGSGLIKANTLTGDYLSGRKKVERTPLGVNARYWIELQGARAQNLKNVSVRIPLERLTVVCGVSGSGKTTLIRSILVPALQKLLGDYGGRAGAHDALTGDWQRLSSVEVVDQNPMGKSSRSNPVTYLKAYDDIRNLFAAQKSAQLRGFAAKHFSFNTEGGRCPVCQGDGTVTVEMQFMADVHLTCEQCHGKRFMASVLEVEFQGKSISDVLEMTVDEAMEFFTAHGQKRITDKLRPLADVGLDYIQLGQSSSTLSGGEAQRVKLASFLVRGQQGDPVFFVFDEPTTGLHLNDVHKLLKSLDALIALGHSVLVIEHHKSVIAASDWLIELGPDGGPDGGHLLYQGDPREMGDLASPTADSLR
;
A
#
# COMPACT_ATOMS: atom_id res chain seq x y z
N MET A 1 -43.72 3.70 12.83
CA MET A 1 -42.98 4.64 11.95
C MET A 1 -42.18 5.65 12.81
N GLU A 2 -41.63 5.22 13.96
CA GLU A 2 -40.91 6.12 14.87
C GLU A 2 -39.37 6.04 14.77
N ASP A 3 -38.80 5.18 13.96
CA ASP A 3 -37.35 4.99 13.88
C ASP A 3 -36.79 5.18 12.47
N LEU A 4 -37.15 6.29 11.82
CA LEU A 4 -36.57 6.65 10.51
C LEU A 4 -35.26 7.45 10.63
N GLU A 5 -34.75 7.65 11.83
CA GLU A 5 -33.54 8.42 12.07
C GLU A 5 -32.77 7.97 13.33
N VAL A 6 -31.46 8.14 13.30
CA VAL A 6 -30.64 8.04 14.51
C VAL A 6 -30.67 9.38 15.24
N ARG A 7 -31.15 9.40 16.48
CA ARG A 7 -31.17 10.61 17.32
C ARG A 7 -30.11 10.55 18.40
N VAL A 8 -29.23 11.54 18.38
CA VAL A 8 -28.24 11.79 19.43
C VAL A 8 -28.75 12.89 20.33
N GLU A 9 -28.89 12.62 21.61
CA GLU A 9 -29.40 13.54 22.61
C GLU A 9 -28.29 13.85 23.63
N GLY A 10 -27.90 15.12 23.76
CA GLY A 10 -26.99 15.61 24.78
C GLY A 10 -25.54 15.14 24.63
N ALA A 11 -24.97 15.13 23.44
CA ALA A 11 -23.57 14.76 23.23
C ALA A 11 -22.61 15.82 23.77
N ARG A 12 -21.64 15.37 24.62
CA ARG A 12 -20.67 16.22 25.30
C ARG A 12 -19.23 15.68 25.17
N VAL A 13 -19.02 14.78 24.22
CA VAL A 13 -17.69 14.17 23.99
C VAL A 13 -16.71 15.25 23.51
N HIS A 14 -15.55 15.33 24.16
CA HIS A 14 -14.51 16.33 23.90
C HIS A 14 -15.02 17.77 23.95
N ASN A 15 -15.09 18.46 22.80
CA ASN A 15 -15.52 19.85 22.73
C ASN A 15 -17.01 20.04 22.38
N LEU A 16 -17.79 18.97 22.25
CA LEU A 16 -19.21 19.05 21.95
C LEU A 16 -20.00 19.69 23.12
N LYS A 17 -20.84 20.65 22.80
CA LYS A 17 -21.58 21.46 23.79
C LYS A 17 -23.01 21.01 23.97
N ASN A 18 -23.20 19.81 24.51
CA ASN A 18 -24.53 19.25 24.78
C ASN A 18 -25.47 19.29 23.56
N ILE A 19 -24.96 18.84 22.43
CA ILE A 19 -25.66 18.94 21.14
C ILE A 19 -26.73 17.87 20.98
N HIS A 20 -27.78 18.24 20.24
CA HIS A 20 -28.85 17.33 19.82
C HIS A 20 -28.87 17.31 18.28
N VAL A 21 -28.79 16.13 17.70
CA VAL A 21 -28.73 15.99 16.23
C VAL A 21 -29.36 14.69 15.76
N ALA A 22 -29.98 14.73 14.59
CA ALA A 22 -30.62 13.59 13.95
C ALA A 22 -29.92 13.23 12.63
N PHE A 23 -29.77 11.93 12.38
CA PHE A 23 -29.23 11.38 11.15
C PHE A 23 -30.33 10.50 10.51
N PRO A 24 -30.98 10.97 9.44
CA PRO A 24 -32.02 10.18 8.77
C PRO A 24 -31.47 8.89 8.20
N HIS A 25 -32.16 7.77 8.37
CA HIS A 25 -31.79 6.49 7.76
C HIS A 25 -31.96 6.54 6.24
N GLY A 26 -31.08 5.83 5.53
CA GLY A 26 -31.10 5.78 4.07
C GLY A 26 -30.66 7.09 3.41
N HIS A 27 -30.00 7.99 4.14
CA HIS A 27 -29.47 9.24 3.62
C HIS A 27 -27.94 9.19 3.49
N LEU A 28 -27.41 10.00 2.55
CA LEU A 28 -26.04 10.45 2.54
C LEU A 28 -25.96 11.71 3.42
N VAL A 29 -25.38 11.57 4.61
CA VAL A 29 -25.22 12.66 5.59
C VAL A 29 -23.76 13.11 5.60
N VAL A 30 -23.54 14.41 5.34
CA VAL A 30 -22.19 15.00 5.45
C VAL A 30 -22.07 15.78 6.74
N VAL A 31 -21.09 15.44 7.56
CA VAL A 31 -20.70 16.19 8.76
C VAL A 31 -19.52 17.08 8.42
N THR A 32 -19.72 18.39 8.43
CA THR A 32 -18.72 19.38 8.04
C THR A 32 -18.48 20.44 9.12
N GLY A 33 -17.61 21.41 8.87
CA GLY A 33 -17.22 22.49 9.79
C GLY A 33 -15.72 22.71 9.84
N VAL A 34 -15.26 23.75 10.50
CA VAL A 34 -13.84 24.06 10.62
C VAL A 34 -13.03 22.93 11.28
N SER A 35 -11.72 22.88 11.01
CA SER A 35 -10.84 21.89 11.65
C SER A 35 -10.89 22.08 13.17
N GLY A 36 -11.01 20.98 13.93
CA GLY A 36 -11.15 21.02 15.39
C GLY A 36 -12.51 21.47 15.92
N SER A 37 -13.56 21.59 15.08
CA SER A 37 -14.91 21.96 15.53
C SER A 37 -15.66 20.86 16.29
N GLY A 38 -15.24 19.57 16.20
CA GLY A 38 -15.89 18.45 16.86
C GLY A 38 -16.57 17.45 15.91
N LYS A 39 -16.30 17.50 14.61
CA LYS A 39 -16.84 16.57 13.60
C LYS A 39 -16.56 15.11 13.90
N SER A 40 -15.27 14.78 14.09
CA SER A 40 -14.84 13.41 14.41
C SER A 40 -15.35 12.97 15.79
N SER A 41 -15.44 13.91 16.74
CA SER A 41 -16.04 13.65 18.06
C SER A 41 -17.50 13.22 17.97
N LEU A 42 -18.28 13.81 17.06
CA LEU A 42 -19.66 13.40 16.80
C LEU A 42 -19.74 12.08 16.04
N ALA A 43 -19.02 11.95 14.93
CA ALA A 43 -19.16 10.81 14.02
C ALA A 43 -18.48 9.54 14.57
N PHE A 44 -17.24 9.64 15.06
CA PHE A 44 -16.46 8.49 15.52
C PHE A 44 -16.53 8.28 17.03
N ASP A 45 -16.23 9.31 17.83
CA ASP A 45 -16.15 9.14 19.28
C ASP A 45 -17.54 9.10 19.95
N THR A 46 -18.62 9.46 19.24
CA THR A 46 -20.00 9.36 19.74
C THR A 46 -20.78 8.26 19.03
N LEU A 47 -21.09 8.40 17.73
CA LEU A 47 -21.95 7.47 16.99
C LEU A 47 -21.30 6.09 16.81
N TYR A 48 -20.09 6.05 16.25
CA TYR A 48 -19.40 4.79 16.01
C TYR A 48 -19.06 4.09 17.32
N ALA A 49 -18.51 4.83 18.30
CA ALA A 49 -18.16 4.28 19.59
C ALA A 49 -19.34 3.62 20.29
N GLU A 50 -20.52 4.25 20.29
CA GLU A 50 -21.73 3.67 20.87
C GLU A 50 -22.24 2.47 20.05
N GLY A 51 -22.18 2.53 18.72
CA GLY A 51 -22.50 1.41 17.83
C GLY A 51 -21.64 0.19 18.10
N GLN A 52 -20.33 0.39 18.23
CA GLN A 52 -19.38 -0.66 18.55
C GLN A 52 -19.61 -1.20 19.97
N ARG A 53 -19.86 -0.33 20.95
CA ARG A 53 -20.16 -0.73 22.33
C ARG A 53 -21.40 -1.64 22.39
N ARG A 54 -22.50 -1.27 21.73
CA ARG A 54 -23.74 -2.08 21.66
C ARG A 54 -23.52 -3.39 20.95
N TYR A 55 -22.75 -3.39 19.88
CA TYR A 55 -22.37 -4.61 19.16
C TYR A 55 -21.60 -5.58 20.09
N VAL A 56 -20.57 -5.09 20.78
CA VAL A 56 -19.79 -5.89 21.73
C VAL A 56 -20.65 -6.40 22.90
N GLU A 57 -21.60 -5.61 23.39
CA GLU A 57 -22.54 -6.03 24.42
C GLU A 57 -23.49 -7.15 23.95
N SER A 58 -23.79 -7.23 22.66
CA SER A 58 -24.61 -8.30 22.07
C SER A 58 -23.87 -9.64 21.97
N LEU A 59 -22.54 -9.64 22.04
CA LEU A 59 -21.72 -10.85 21.96
C LEU A 59 -21.82 -11.72 23.21
N SER A 60 -21.39 -12.98 23.10
CA SER A 60 -21.35 -13.90 24.23
C SER A 60 -20.47 -13.37 25.39
N ALA A 61 -20.77 -13.78 26.63
CA ALA A 61 -19.97 -13.39 27.81
C ALA A 61 -18.49 -13.77 27.66
N TYR A 62 -18.19 -14.88 26.98
CA TYR A 62 -16.83 -15.30 26.66
C TYR A 62 -16.12 -14.31 25.72
N ALA A 63 -16.77 -13.94 24.62
CA ALA A 63 -16.20 -12.97 23.68
C ALA A 63 -15.97 -11.59 24.34
N ARG A 64 -16.91 -11.14 25.18
CA ARG A 64 -16.78 -9.87 25.93
C ARG A 64 -15.60 -9.85 26.88
N GLN A 65 -15.23 -11.01 27.45
CA GLN A 65 -14.08 -11.10 28.36
C GLN A 65 -12.75 -10.81 27.65
N PHE A 66 -12.65 -11.12 26.35
CA PHE A 66 -11.47 -10.79 25.54
C PHE A 66 -11.47 -9.37 24.96
N LEU A 67 -12.67 -8.82 24.68
CA LEU A 67 -12.81 -7.50 24.06
C LEU A 67 -12.73 -6.33 25.07
N GLY A 68 -12.77 -6.62 26.37
CA GLY A 68 -12.78 -5.60 27.41
C GLY A 68 -14.11 -4.85 27.49
N LYS A 69 -14.21 -3.94 28.47
CA LYS A 69 -15.39 -3.09 28.64
C LYS A 69 -15.14 -1.76 27.91
N LEU A 70 -15.89 -1.54 26.82
CA LEU A 70 -15.86 -0.25 26.14
C LEU A 70 -16.61 0.79 26.98
N GLU A 71 -16.02 1.97 27.12
CA GLU A 71 -16.64 3.08 27.83
C GLU A 71 -17.82 3.65 27.03
N LYS A 72 -18.88 4.03 27.71
CA LYS A 72 -20.01 4.73 27.10
C LYS A 72 -19.57 6.16 26.76
N PRO A 73 -19.79 6.65 25.53
CA PRO A 73 -19.53 8.04 25.22
C PRO A 73 -20.38 8.99 26.11
N GLU A 74 -19.90 10.19 26.34
CA GLU A 74 -20.59 11.20 27.13
C GLU A 74 -21.80 11.76 26.37
N VAL A 75 -22.90 11.03 26.43
CA VAL A 75 -24.18 11.36 25.79
C VAL A 75 -25.33 10.94 26.69
N ASP A 76 -26.42 11.69 26.65
CA ASP A 76 -27.61 11.32 27.42
C ASP A 76 -28.23 10.04 26.85
N ASP A 77 -28.57 10.04 25.56
CA ASP A 77 -29.10 8.86 24.85
C ASP A 77 -28.81 8.88 23.34
N ILE A 78 -28.76 7.71 22.71
CA ILE A 78 -28.74 7.53 21.26
C ILE A 78 -29.80 6.48 20.87
N LYS A 79 -30.80 6.92 20.11
CA LYS A 79 -31.92 6.08 19.65
C LYS A 79 -31.77 5.75 18.17
N GLY A 80 -32.37 4.66 17.72
CA GLY A 80 -32.40 4.27 16.30
C GLY A 80 -31.05 3.85 15.70
N LEU A 81 -30.04 3.52 16.52
CA LEU A 81 -28.69 3.21 16.03
C LEU A 81 -28.65 1.86 15.30
N ALA A 82 -28.26 1.90 14.02
CA ALA A 82 -28.01 0.72 13.21
C ALA A 82 -26.57 0.16 13.43
N PRO A 83 -26.27 -1.08 13.01
CA PRO A 83 -24.90 -1.60 13.02
C PRO A 83 -23.95 -0.65 12.30
N ALA A 84 -22.88 -0.20 12.99
CA ALA A 84 -21.98 0.82 12.50
C ALA A 84 -20.67 0.23 11.99
N ILE A 85 -20.24 0.66 10.82
CA ILE A 85 -18.97 0.31 10.16
C ILE A 85 -18.18 1.60 9.95
N ALA A 86 -16.99 1.69 10.54
CA ALA A 86 -16.10 2.83 10.33
C ALA A 86 -15.03 2.51 9.28
N ILE A 87 -14.75 3.50 8.44
CA ILE A 87 -13.69 3.44 7.42
C ILE A 87 -12.76 4.65 7.63
N GLU A 88 -11.67 4.41 8.36
CA GLU A 88 -10.70 5.42 8.73
C GLU A 88 -9.50 5.44 7.76
N GLN A 89 -8.75 6.54 7.74
CA GLN A 89 -7.54 6.70 6.92
C GLN A 89 -6.32 5.92 7.42
N LYS A 90 -6.33 5.44 8.66
CA LYS A 90 -5.16 4.80 9.26
C LYS A 90 -4.90 3.43 8.65
N VAL A 91 -3.79 3.31 7.91
CA VAL A 91 -3.31 2.02 7.39
C VAL A 91 -2.66 1.24 8.52
N SER A 92 -3.32 0.20 9.00
CA SER A 92 -2.79 -0.67 10.06
C SER A 92 -2.30 -2.04 9.57
N THR A 93 -2.00 -2.21 8.28
CA THR A 93 -1.51 -3.49 7.77
C THR A 93 -0.04 -3.70 8.13
N ARG A 94 0.21 -4.32 9.28
CA ARG A 94 1.55 -4.78 9.70
C ARG A 94 2.01 -6.03 8.95
N ASN A 95 1.14 -6.68 8.19
CA ASN A 95 1.48 -7.92 7.48
C ASN A 95 2.22 -7.62 6.18
N PRO A 96 3.53 -7.93 6.07
CA PRO A 96 4.34 -7.65 4.89
C PRO A 96 3.97 -8.53 3.66
N ARG A 97 3.14 -9.55 3.85
CA ARG A 97 2.63 -10.40 2.77
C ARG A 97 1.32 -9.89 2.17
N SER A 98 0.66 -8.92 2.80
CA SER A 98 -0.60 -8.38 2.31
C SER A 98 -0.41 -7.61 1.00
N THR A 99 -1.29 -7.87 0.03
CA THR A 99 -1.34 -7.21 -1.28
C THR A 99 -2.72 -6.62 -1.53
N VAL A 100 -2.87 -5.82 -2.59
CA VAL A 100 -4.19 -5.34 -3.03
C VAL A 100 -5.15 -6.51 -3.21
N ALA A 101 -4.74 -7.58 -3.92
CA ALA A 101 -5.58 -8.75 -4.14
C ALA A 101 -6.02 -9.44 -2.83
N THR A 102 -5.13 -9.54 -1.82
CA THR A 102 -5.51 -10.16 -0.53
C THR A 102 -6.39 -9.25 0.32
N ALA A 103 -6.16 -7.94 0.28
CA ALA A 103 -6.94 -6.97 1.03
C ALA A 103 -8.36 -6.80 0.49
N THR A 104 -8.56 -7.08 -0.80
CA THR A 104 -9.86 -7.01 -1.49
C THR A 104 -10.55 -8.36 -1.63
N GLU A 105 -9.98 -9.42 -1.04
CA GLU A 105 -10.41 -10.82 -1.16
C GLU A 105 -10.41 -11.38 -2.60
N VAL A 106 -9.95 -10.61 -3.59
CA VAL A 106 -9.82 -11.07 -4.99
C VAL A 106 -8.92 -12.30 -5.08
N GLN A 107 -7.85 -12.36 -4.27
CA GLN A 107 -6.96 -13.51 -4.20
C GLN A 107 -7.67 -14.80 -3.83
N ASP A 108 -8.69 -14.74 -2.96
CA ASP A 108 -9.40 -15.94 -2.49
C ASP A 108 -10.25 -16.55 -3.61
N TYR A 109 -10.89 -15.71 -4.41
CA TYR A 109 -11.63 -16.16 -5.59
C TYR A 109 -10.70 -16.64 -6.70
N LEU A 110 -9.55 -15.98 -6.91
CA LEU A 110 -8.56 -16.42 -7.88
C LEU A 110 -8.00 -17.80 -7.56
N LYS A 111 -7.65 -18.08 -6.30
CA LYS A 111 -7.20 -19.41 -5.87
C LYS A 111 -8.21 -20.50 -6.19
N LEU A 112 -9.49 -20.22 -5.92
CA LEU A 112 -10.57 -21.17 -6.20
C LEU A 112 -10.78 -21.36 -7.70
N LEU A 113 -10.70 -20.29 -8.49
CA LEU A 113 -10.85 -20.34 -9.93
C LEU A 113 -9.72 -21.16 -10.57
N PHE A 114 -8.46 -20.87 -10.23
CA PHE A 114 -7.31 -21.61 -10.75
C PHE A 114 -7.32 -23.09 -10.33
N ALA A 115 -7.81 -23.40 -9.12
CA ALA A 115 -7.94 -24.78 -8.68
C ALA A 115 -9.03 -25.58 -9.41
N ARG A 116 -10.09 -24.92 -9.91
CA ARG A 116 -11.25 -25.59 -10.52
C ARG A 116 -11.24 -25.59 -12.04
N VAL A 117 -10.71 -24.52 -12.64
CA VAL A 117 -10.79 -24.26 -14.10
C VAL A 117 -9.38 -24.23 -14.71
N GLY A 118 -8.34 -24.10 -13.91
CA GLY A 118 -6.96 -24.02 -14.39
C GLY A 118 -6.48 -25.32 -15.02
N ARG A 119 -5.75 -25.20 -16.13
CA ARG A 119 -5.09 -26.30 -16.83
C ARG A 119 -3.60 -26.24 -16.60
N THR A 120 -2.99 -27.38 -16.32
CA THR A 120 -1.54 -27.51 -16.10
C THR A 120 -0.83 -27.74 -17.42
N TYR A 121 0.31 -27.07 -17.60
CA TYR A 121 1.12 -27.16 -18.81
C TYR A 121 2.56 -27.59 -18.47
N ALA A 122 3.11 -28.50 -19.27
CA ALA A 122 4.50 -28.87 -19.24
C ALA A 122 5.41 -27.75 -19.80
N PRO A 123 6.72 -27.78 -19.58
CA PRO A 123 7.68 -26.79 -20.12
C PRO A 123 7.64 -26.65 -21.64
N SER A 124 7.31 -27.70 -22.39
CA SER A 124 7.09 -27.65 -23.85
C SER A 124 5.83 -26.88 -24.27
N GLY A 125 4.91 -26.62 -23.31
CA GLY A 125 3.59 -26.04 -23.59
C GLY A 125 2.50 -27.09 -23.83
N ALA A 126 2.80 -28.39 -23.72
CA ALA A 126 1.80 -29.45 -23.78
C ALA A 126 0.93 -29.46 -22.53
N GLU A 127 -0.38 -29.65 -22.68
CA GLU A 127 -1.32 -29.75 -21.57
C GLU A 127 -1.12 -31.08 -20.82
N VAL A 128 -0.97 -31.01 -19.52
CA VAL A 128 -0.84 -32.18 -18.64
C VAL A 128 -2.24 -32.65 -18.26
N LYS A 129 -2.57 -33.84 -18.70
CA LYS A 129 -3.88 -34.47 -18.43
C LYS A 129 -3.70 -35.82 -17.78
N ARG A 130 -4.64 -36.15 -16.90
CA ARG A 130 -4.86 -37.54 -16.50
C ARG A 130 -5.81 -38.15 -17.51
N HIS A 131 -5.32 -39.18 -18.19
CA HIS A 131 -6.20 -39.90 -19.06
C HIS A 131 -7.09 -40.84 -18.25
N SER A 132 -8.39 -40.79 -18.49
CA SER A 132 -9.37 -41.72 -17.99
C SER A 132 -9.47 -42.93 -18.91
N ILE A 133 -10.12 -43.98 -18.43
CA ILE A 133 -10.42 -45.13 -19.27
C ILE A 133 -11.24 -44.70 -20.49
N SER A 134 -12.16 -43.74 -20.32
CA SER A 134 -12.99 -43.21 -21.43
C SER A 134 -12.16 -42.50 -22.51
N ASP A 135 -11.06 -41.77 -22.10
CA ASP A 135 -10.18 -41.13 -23.10
C ASP A 135 -9.44 -42.16 -23.95
N VAL A 136 -9.02 -43.26 -23.36
CA VAL A 136 -8.35 -44.36 -24.08
C VAL A 136 -9.35 -45.12 -24.95
N LEU A 137 -10.58 -45.34 -24.47
CA LEU A 137 -11.68 -45.94 -25.26
C LEU A 137 -11.99 -45.08 -26.50
N GLN A 138 -12.12 -43.78 -26.32
CA GLN A 138 -12.36 -42.84 -27.42
C GLN A 138 -11.22 -42.86 -28.46
N ALA A 139 -9.97 -43.00 -28.02
CA ALA A 139 -8.83 -43.15 -28.91
C ALA A 139 -8.86 -44.49 -29.67
N LEU A 140 -9.26 -45.58 -29.02
CA LEU A 140 -9.46 -46.87 -29.67
C LEU A 140 -10.60 -46.84 -30.69
N GLU A 141 -11.71 -46.16 -30.38
CA GLU A 141 -12.84 -45.95 -31.29
C GLU A 141 -12.49 -45.15 -32.54
N ALA A 142 -11.53 -44.24 -32.40
CA ALA A 142 -11.06 -43.36 -33.50
C ALA A 142 -10.14 -44.09 -34.47
N LEU A 143 -9.66 -45.30 -34.17
CA LEU A 143 -8.83 -46.09 -35.04
C LEU A 143 -9.64 -46.68 -36.22
N PRO A 144 -9.02 -46.94 -37.40
CA PRO A 144 -9.69 -47.50 -38.56
C PRO A 144 -10.31 -48.86 -38.25
N GLU A 145 -11.48 -49.13 -38.84
CA GLU A 145 -12.17 -50.42 -38.73
C GLU A 145 -11.41 -51.60 -39.37
N GLY A 146 -11.51 -52.76 -38.74
CA GLY A 146 -10.94 -54.01 -39.28
C GLY A 146 -9.49 -54.27 -38.92
N GLU A 147 -8.88 -53.43 -38.07
CA GLU A 147 -7.56 -53.68 -37.53
C GLU A 147 -7.64 -54.19 -36.07
N PHE A 148 -6.52 -54.48 -35.45
CA PHE A 148 -6.40 -54.80 -34.07
C PHE A 148 -5.42 -53.84 -33.40
N ALA A 149 -5.81 -53.28 -32.28
CA ALA A 149 -4.96 -52.49 -31.40
C ALA A 149 -4.44 -53.40 -30.28
N LEU A 150 -3.18 -53.26 -29.93
CA LEU A 150 -2.62 -53.87 -28.71
C LEU A 150 -2.79 -52.85 -27.56
N VAL A 151 -3.41 -53.30 -26.50
CA VAL A 151 -3.40 -52.58 -25.23
C VAL A 151 -2.21 -53.07 -24.45
N THR A 152 -1.20 -52.22 -24.23
CA THR A 152 0.07 -52.61 -23.62
C THR A 152 0.35 -51.79 -22.37
N ALA A 153 1.11 -52.37 -21.45
CA ALA A 153 1.61 -51.75 -20.24
C ALA A 153 3.15 -51.69 -20.27
N PRO A 154 3.78 -50.50 -20.31
CA PRO A 154 5.24 -50.41 -20.20
C PRO A 154 5.74 -50.97 -18.87
N LEU A 155 6.77 -51.84 -18.93
CA LEU A 155 7.34 -52.48 -17.75
C LEU A 155 8.67 -51.81 -17.34
N ASP A 156 8.81 -51.52 -16.05
CA ASP A 156 10.10 -51.05 -15.50
C ASP A 156 10.93 -52.30 -15.04
N MET A 157 12.04 -52.50 -15.71
CA MET A 157 12.93 -53.63 -15.52
C MET A 157 14.22 -53.29 -14.74
N ALA A 158 14.39 -52.01 -14.28
CA ALA A 158 15.67 -51.54 -13.73
C ALA A 158 16.23 -52.38 -12.57
N ASP A 159 15.36 -52.89 -11.69
CA ASP A 159 15.77 -53.64 -10.49
C ASP A 159 15.23 -55.09 -10.47
N ARG A 160 14.83 -55.65 -11.62
CA ARG A 160 14.17 -56.97 -11.69
C ARG A 160 15.05 -57.97 -12.38
N GLN A 161 15.05 -59.25 -11.87
CA GLN A 161 15.66 -60.35 -12.56
C GLN A 161 14.72 -60.84 -13.70
N PRO A 162 15.08 -60.73 -14.97
CA PRO A 162 14.15 -60.95 -16.08
C PRO A 162 13.41 -62.28 -16.03
N LYS A 163 14.14 -63.36 -15.86
CA LYS A 163 13.56 -64.74 -15.85
C LYS A 163 12.50 -64.94 -14.76
N ALA A 164 12.81 -64.55 -13.51
CA ALA A 164 11.90 -64.66 -12.38
C ALA A 164 10.65 -63.76 -12.57
N PHE A 165 10.82 -62.60 -13.26
CA PHE A 165 9.72 -61.68 -13.55
C PHE A 165 8.83 -62.23 -14.68
N TRP A 166 9.40 -62.89 -15.71
CA TRP A 166 8.60 -63.53 -16.75
C TRP A 166 7.80 -64.71 -16.18
N ASP A 167 8.39 -65.51 -15.30
CA ASP A 167 7.69 -66.60 -14.61
C ASP A 167 6.53 -66.07 -13.76
N LEU A 168 6.71 -64.92 -13.08
CA LEU A 168 5.68 -64.29 -12.31
C LEU A 168 4.49 -63.82 -13.18
N LEU A 169 4.76 -63.09 -14.29
CA LEU A 169 3.75 -62.64 -15.23
C LEU A 169 3.00 -63.81 -15.87
N SER A 170 3.72 -64.86 -16.17
CA SER A 170 3.13 -66.12 -16.70
C SER A 170 2.18 -66.74 -15.68
N SER A 171 2.57 -66.78 -14.39
CA SER A 171 1.71 -67.27 -13.31
C SER A 171 0.41 -66.43 -13.09
N GLN A 172 0.47 -65.17 -13.45
CA GLN A 172 -0.68 -64.23 -13.42
C GLN A 172 -1.58 -64.37 -14.65
N GLY A 173 -1.21 -65.19 -15.65
CA GLY A 173 -2.00 -65.48 -16.81
C GLY A 173 -1.61 -64.68 -18.07
N TYR A 174 -0.58 -63.85 -17.99
CA TYR A 174 -0.07 -63.15 -19.17
C TYR A 174 0.82 -64.08 -20.02
N ALA A 175 0.72 -63.90 -21.34
CA ALA A 175 1.41 -64.81 -22.26
C ALA A 175 2.41 -64.08 -23.19
N ARG A 176 2.30 -62.79 -23.40
CA ARG A 176 3.01 -62.06 -24.44
C ARG A 176 3.50 -60.69 -23.99
N VAL A 177 4.62 -60.29 -24.56
CA VAL A 177 5.17 -58.92 -24.46
C VAL A 177 5.45 -58.39 -25.86
N TRP A 178 5.58 -57.08 -25.93
CA TRP A 178 6.09 -56.38 -27.11
C TRP A 178 7.47 -55.77 -26.79
N THR A 179 8.40 -55.89 -27.69
CA THR A 179 9.73 -55.27 -27.55
C THR A 179 10.08 -54.47 -28.80
N PRO A 180 10.86 -53.35 -28.71
CA PRO A 180 11.22 -52.50 -29.84
C PRO A 180 12.01 -53.21 -30.97
N ARG A 181 12.78 -54.25 -30.62
CA ARG A 181 13.67 -54.96 -31.56
C ARG A 181 13.02 -56.18 -32.18
N GLN A 182 12.18 -56.88 -31.46
CA GLN A 182 11.69 -58.20 -31.89
C GLN A 182 10.17 -58.23 -32.12
N GLY A 183 9.46 -57.13 -31.76
CA GLY A 183 8.00 -57.06 -31.87
C GLY A 183 7.27 -57.88 -30.80
N VAL A 184 6.20 -58.57 -31.16
CA VAL A 184 5.37 -59.39 -30.28
C VAL A 184 6.06 -60.75 -30.05
N LEU A 185 6.36 -61.06 -28.80
CA LEU A 185 7.01 -62.28 -28.33
C LEU A 185 6.21 -62.96 -27.21
N ARG A 186 6.44 -64.25 -27.05
CA ARG A 186 5.93 -64.97 -25.84
C ARG A 186 6.94 -64.81 -24.67
N LEU A 187 6.43 -64.87 -23.46
CA LEU A 187 7.28 -64.77 -22.26
C LEU A 187 8.33 -65.88 -22.15
N ASP A 188 8.08 -67.02 -22.76
CA ASP A 188 9.01 -68.19 -22.81
C ASP A 188 10.09 -68.08 -23.90
N GLU A 189 10.07 -67.06 -24.70
CA GLU A 189 11.03 -66.79 -25.80
C GLU A 189 12.20 -65.86 -25.41
N ASP A 190 12.39 -65.61 -24.12
CA ASP A 190 13.44 -64.77 -23.53
C ASP A 190 13.47 -63.36 -24.15
N PRO A 191 12.41 -62.53 -23.95
CA PRO A 191 12.29 -61.21 -24.53
C PRO A 191 13.36 -60.24 -24.03
N ASP A 192 13.79 -59.31 -24.92
CA ASP A 192 14.67 -58.19 -24.58
C ASP A 192 14.02 -57.32 -23.50
N VAL A 193 14.79 -56.98 -22.46
CA VAL A 193 14.26 -56.16 -21.34
C VAL A 193 14.18 -54.68 -21.63
N LEU A 194 14.86 -54.20 -22.69
CA LEU A 194 14.92 -52.77 -23.01
C LEU A 194 13.62 -52.29 -23.68
N GLY A 195 12.85 -51.46 -22.99
CA GLY A 195 11.59 -50.90 -23.52
C GLY A 195 10.49 -51.93 -23.73
N VAL A 196 10.51 -53.02 -22.91
CA VAL A 196 9.50 -54.09 -22.96
C VAL A 196 8.15 -53.60 -22.47
N GLU A 197 7.10 -54.05 -23.12
CA GLU A 197 5.70 -53.76 -22.77
C GLU A 197 4.91 -55.03 -22.62
N LEU A 198 4.18 -55.14 -21.53
CA LEU A 198 3.24 -56.25 -21.36
C LEU A 198 2.03 -56.06 -22.28
N ILE A 199 1.72 -57.06 -23.09
CA ILE A 199 0.48 -57.07 -23.87
C ILE A 199 -0.64 -57.59 -22.98
N VAL A 200 -1.54 -56.68 -22.60
CA VAL A 200 -2.70 -57.00 -21.77
C VAL A 200 -3.81 -57.58 -22.61
N ASP A 201 -4.10 -56.95 -23.74
CA ASP A 201 -5.16 -57.46 -24.65
C ASP A 201 -4.87 -57.03 -26.09
N ARG A 202 -5.54 -57.74 -27.02
CA ARG A 202 -5.63 -57.41 -28.44
C ARG A 202 -7.06 -57.14 -28.82
N VAL A 203 -7.40 -55.84 -28.89
CA VAL A 203 -8.80 -55.36 -29.04
C VAL A 203 -9.03 -55.07 -30.55
N PRO A 204 -10.11 -55.60 -31.15
CA PRO A 204 -10.50 -55.23 -32.53
C PRO A 204 -10.94 -53.77 -32.55
N THR A 205 -10.54 -53.01 -33.57
CA THR A 205 -10.88 -51.62 -33.78
C THR A 205 -12.18 -51.48 -34.56
N GLY A 206 -12.95 -50.41 -34.31
CA GLY A 206 -14.18 -50.08 -35.03
C GLY A 206 -15.44 -50.78 -34.54
N LEU A 207 -15.36 -51.67 -33.56
CA LEU A 207 -16.54 -52.22 -32.87
C LEU A 207 -17.01 -51.24 -31.77
N ARG A 208 -18.32 -51.13 -31.57
CA ARG A 208 -18.90 -50.18 -30.60
C ARG A 208 -20.11 -50.80 -29.88
N ASP A 209 -20.05 -52.09 -29.60
CA ASP A 209 -21.07 -52.73 -28.80
C ASP A 209 -20.70 -52.71 -27.29
N GLU A 210 -21.66 -52.90 -26.41
CA GLU A 210 -21.50 -52.87 -24.98
C GLU A 210 -20.49 -53.93 -24.49
N ASP A 211 -20.40 -55.09 -25.13
CA ASP A 211 -19.47 -56.15 -24.78
C ASP A 211 -18.02 -55.78 -25.12
N TRP A 212 -17.80 -55.11 -26.26
CA TRP A 212 -16.50 -54.58 -26.65
C TRP A 212 -16.03 -53.48 -25.70
N GLU A 213 -16.96 -52.51 -25.39
CA GLU A 213 -16.64 -51.39 -24.50
C GLU A 213 -16.25 -51.89 -23.11
N ALA A 214 -17.02 -52.83 -22.53
CA ALA A 214 -16.73 -53.42 -21.24
C ALA A 214 -15.38 -54.16 -21.22
N ARG A 215 -15.06 -54.95 -22.27
CA ARG A 215 -13.79 -55.67 -22.41
C ARG A 215 -12.62 -54.74 -22.58
N ALA A 216 -12.74 -53.71 -23.45
CA ALA A 216 -11.70 -52.77 -23.69
C ALA A 216 -11.42 -51.94 -22.41
N ALA A 217 -12.46 -51.50 -21.69
CA ALA A 217 -12.32 -50.80 -20.42
C ALA A 217 -11.58 -51.61 -19.37
N ASP A 218 -11.89 -52.92 -19.24
CA ASP A 218 -11.22 -53.80 -18.31
C ASP A 218 -9.74 -54.00 -18.65
N SER A 219 -9.44 -54.17 -19.96
CA SER A 219 -8.08 -54.27 -20.48
C SER A 219 -7.26 -52.97 -20.26
N ILE A 220 -7.90 -51.81 -20.48
CA ILE A 220 -7.26 -50.51 -20.23
C ILE A 220 -6.96 -50.33 -18.72
N GLN A 221 -7.93 -50.68 -17.87
CA GLN A 221 -7.75 -50.62 -16.42
C GLN A 221 -6.59 -51.50 -15.95
N THR A 222 -6.49 -52.71 -16.49
CA THR A 222 -5.40 -53.63 -16.24
C THR A 222 -4.08 -53.10 -16.74
N ALA A 223 -4.06 -52.48 -17.94
CA ALA A 223 -2.84 -51.87 -18.47
C ALA A 223 -2.34 -50.71 -17.62
N PHE A 224 -3.23 -49.87 -17.13
CA PHE A 224 -2.86 -48.82 -16.18
C PHE A 224 -2.31 -49.39 -14.85
N PHE A 225 -2.88 -50.50 -14.39
CA PHE A 225 -2.42 -51.12 -13.14
C PHE A 225 -1.01 -51.72 -13.31
N GLU A 226 -0.81 -52.55 -14.32
CA GLU A 226 0.46 -53.24 -14.58
C GLU A 226 1.56 -52.25 -15.05
N GLY A 227 1.20 -51.25 -15.87
CA GLY A 227 2.07 -50.17 -16.33
C GLY A 227 2.30 -49.08 -15.30
N GLN A 228 1.88 -49.33 -14.03
CA GLN A 228 2.02 -48.35 -12.94
C GLN A 228 1.48 -46.95 -13.30
N GLY A 229 0.33 -46.89 -13.92
CA GLY A 229 -0.35 -45.66 -14.34
C GLY A 229 -0.12 -45.28 -15.81
N THR A 230 0.62 -46.07 -16.58
CA THR A 230 0.84 -45.85 -18.03
C THR A 230 0.16 -46.95 -18.83
N CYS A 231 -0.62 -46.58 -19.80
CA CYS A 231 -1.22 -47.47 -20.80
C CYS A 231 -0.78 -46.99 -22.19
N ARG A 232 -0.44 -47.93 -23.07
CA ARG A 232 -0.03 -47.61 -24.45
C ARG A 232 -0.88 -48.40 -25.42
N ILE A 233 -1.38 -47.71 -26.41
CA ILE A 233 -2.13 -48.29 -27.51
C ILE A 233 -1.26 -48.33 -28.74
N ARG A 234 -1.14 -49.54 -29.34
CA ARG A 234 -0.41 -49.75 -30.58
C ARG A 234 -1.31 -50.29 -31.67
N SER A 235 -1.40 -49.60 -32.78
CA SER A 235 -2.08 -50.08 -34.01
C SER A 235 -1.16 -49.82 -35.21
N GLY A 236 -0.62 -50.95 -35.77
CA GLY A 236 0.41 -50.87 -36.79
C GLY A 236 1.66 -50.09 -36.33
N GLU A 237 2.01 -49.04 -37.03
CA GLU A 237 3.12 -48.14 -36.70
C GLU A 237 2.70 -47.02 -35.74
N GLN A 238 1.43 -46.81 -35.50
CA GLN A 238 0.93 -45.77 -34.62
C GLN A 238 1.01 -46.22 -33.16
N VAL A 239 1.56 -45.34 -32.32
CA VAL A 239 1.71 -45.56 -30.92
C VAL A 239 1.15 -44.31 -30.19
N GLN A 240 0.27 -44.54 -29.24
CA GLN A 240 -0.28 -43.49 -28.37
C GLN A 240 -0.08 -43.86 -26.93
N ASP A 241 0.47 -42.91 -26.18
CA ASP A 241 0.73 -43.05 -24.74
C ASP A 241 -0.35 -42.37 -23.93
N PHE A 242 -0.86 -43.07 -22.91
CA PHE A 242 -1.84 -42.58 -21.96
C PHE A 242 -1.30 -42.76 -20.55
N SER A 243 -1.48 -41.76 -19.71
CA SER A 243 -1.12 -41.86 -18.31
C SER A 243 -2.29 -41.38 -17.43
N ASN A 244 -2.62 -42.19 -16.41
CA ASN A 244 -3.58 -41.79 -15.40
C ASN A 244 -2.86 -41.04 -14.24
N ARG A 245 -1.56 -40.82 -14.33
CA ARG A 245 -0.75 -40.00 -13.45
C ARG A 245 -0.76 -38.57 -13.96
N PHE A 246 -0.63 -37.64 -13.05
CA PHE A 246 -0.48 -36.22 -13.40
C PHE A 246 0.99 -35.92 -13.69
N GLU A 247 1.46 -36.38 -14.85
CA GLU A 247 2.85 -36.28 -15.27
C GLU A 247 2.98 -36.07 -16.79
N ALA A 248 3.99 -35.33 -17.21
CA ALA A 248 4.36 -35.12 -18.60
C ALA A 248 5.86 -34.87 -18.71
N GLU A 249 6.50 -35.32 -19.82
CA GLU A 249 7.92 -35.11 -20.09
C GLU A 249 8.85 -35.62 -18.96
N GLY A 250 8.43 -36.65 -18.24
CA GLY A 250 9.17 -37.19 -17.10
C GLY A 250 9.09 -36.33 -15.83
N LEU A 251 8.31 -35.26 -15.84
CA LEU A 251 8.04 -34.43 -14.69
C LEU A 251 6.68 -34.78 -14.06
N ARG A 252 6.64 -34.88 -12.75
CA ARG A 252 5.40 -35.08 -12.00
C ARG A 252 4.88 -33.73 -11.53
N PHE A 253 3.59 -33.47 -11.74
CA PHE A 253 2.90 -32.25 -11.36
C PHE A 253 2.02 -32.49 -10.14
N GLU A 254 1.81 -31.43 -9.36
CA GLU A 254 0.85 -31.45 -8.25
C GLU A 254 -0.57 -31.13 -8.74
N ASP A 255 -1.56 -31.73 -8.10
CA ASP A 255 -2.96 -31.42 -8.39
C ASP A 255 -3.27 -29.95 -8.06
N PRO A 256 -3.97 -29.22 -8.93
CA PRO A 256 -4.37 -27.85 -8.66
C PRO A 256 -5.35 -27.75 -7.49
N THR A 257 -4.85 -27.51 -6.29
CA THR A 257 -5.64 -27.27 -5.08
C THR A 257 -5.61 -25.78 -4.71
N PRO A 258 -6.61 -25.26 -3.99
CA PRO A 258 -6.57 -23.85 -3.54
C PRO A 258 -5.33 -23.52 -2.72
N GLY A 259 -4.76 -24.49 -1.99
CA GLY A 259 -3.53 -24.35 -1.21
C GLY A 259 -2.30 -24.10 -2.10
N LEU A 260 -2.21 -24.71 -3.27
CA LEU A 260 -1.13 -24.52 -4.24
C LEU A 260 -1.03 -23.07 -4.74
N PHE A 261 -2.16 -22.35 -4.79
CA PHE A 261 -2.24 -20.95 -5.23
C PHE A 261 -2.18 -19.92 -4.10
N SER A 262 -1.86 -20.36 -2.89
CA SER A 262 -1.72 -19.48 -1.72
C SER A 262 -0.27 -19.31 -1.33
N PHE A 263 0.26 -18.10 -1.44
CA PHE A 263 1.60 -17.79 -0.94
C PHE A 263 1.69 -17.68 0.59
N ASN A 264 0.57 -17.81 1.31
CA ASN A 264 0.50 -17.86 2.78
C ASN A 264 0.54 -19.28 3.34
N THR A 265 0.51 -20.30 2.48
CA THR A 265 0.61 -21.71 2.85
C THR A 265 1.93 -22.31 2.42
N PRO A 266 2.51 -23.26 3.14
CA PRO A 266 3.73 -23.97 2.72
C PRO A 266 3.58 -24.67 1.37
N GLN A 267 2.37 -25.10 1.01
CA GLN A 267 2.07 -25.79 -0.24
C GLN A 267 2.21 -24.88 -1.47
N GLY A 268 1.85 -23.59 -1.36
CA GLY A 268 1.88 -22.65 -2.48
C GLY A 268 3.02 -21.64 -2.42
N ALA A 269 3.58 -21.39 -1.25
CA ALA A 269 4.64 -20.41 -1.07
C ALA A 269 5.95 -20.86 -1.75
N CYS A 270 6.63 -19.91 -2.39
CA CYS A 270 7.99 -20.11 -2.87
C CYS A 270 8.91 -20.51 -1.71
N PRO A 271 9.64 -21.66 -1.80
CA PRO A 271 10.46 -22.13 -0.69
C PRO A 271 11.62 -21.20 -0.32
N THR A 272 12.12 -20.41 -1.27
CA THR A 272 13.25 -19.50 -1.06
C THR A 272 12.85 -18.21 -0.33
N CYS A 273 11.70 -17.62 -0.66
CA CYS A 273 11.24 -16.39 -0.04
C CYS A 273 10.04 -16.58 0.91
N GLU A 274 9.59 -17.80 1.11
CA GLU A 274 8.46 -18.14 2.00
C GLU A 274 7.20 -17.30 1.77
N GLY A 275 6.94 -16.95 0.52
CA GLY A 275 5.79 -16.13 0.14
C GLY A 275 5.97 -14.60 0.29
N PHE A 276 7.17 -14.13 0.61
CA PHE A 276 7.44 -12.67 0.70
C PHE A 276 7.68 -12.02 -0.67
N GLY A 277 8.08 -12.79 -1.69
CA GLY A 277 8.43 -12.29 -3.03
C GLY A 277 9.80 -11.60 -3.08
N SER A 278 10.43 -11.39 -1.94
CA SER A 278 11.73 -10.75 -1.80
C SER A 278 12.59 -11.51 -0.79
N VAL A 279 13.89 -11.40 -0.93
CA VAL A 279 14.89 -11.98 -0.02
C VAL A 279 15.86 -10.89 0.43
N LEU A 280 16.51 -11.10 1.56
CA LEU A 280 17.64 -10.27 1.96
C LEU A 280 18.85 -10.63 1.12
N GLY A 281 19.10 -9.87 0.09
CA GLY A 281 20.21 -10.04 -0.84
C GLY A 281 21.08 -8.80 -0.93
N ILE A 282 22.04 -8.83 -1.86
CA ILE A 282 22.84 -7.65 -2.20
C ILE A 282 22.03 -6.76 -3.13
N GLU A 283 21.71 -5.57 -2.66
CA GLU A 283 20.93 -4.60 -3.42
C GLU A 283 21.81 -3.93 -4.48
N ARG A 284 21.49 -4.20 -5.75
CA ARG A 284 22.28 -3.73 -6.89
C ARG A 284 22.45 -2.21 -6.90
N GLU A 285 21.46 -1.53 -6.43
CA GLU A 285 21.38 -0.08 -6.40
C GLU A 285 22.29 0.54 -5.32
N LEU A 286 22.48 -0.15 -4.20
CA LEU A 286 23.46 0.26 -3.20
C LEU A 286 24.90 0.01 -3.69
N VAL A 287 25.10 -1.03 -4.50
CA VAL A 287 26.40 -1.38 -5.07
C VAL A 287 26.81 -0.40 -6.17
N ILE A 288 25.88 0.02 -7.01
CA ILE A 288 26.08 0.99 -8.09
C ILE A 288 25.11 2.17 -7.88
N PRO A 289 25.41 3.07 -6.94
CA PRO A 289 24.51 4.16 -6.57
C PRO A 289 24.36 5.24 -7.66
N ASN A 290 25.34 5.35 -8.56
CA ASN A 290 25.26 6.24 -9.71
C ASN A 290 25.59 5.48 -11.01
N PRO A 291 24.57 4.99 -11.74
CA PRO A 291 24.78 4.29 -12.99
C PRO A 291 25.22 5.20 -14.17
N GLY A 292 25.20 6.52 -13.98
CA GLY A 292 25.78 7.49 -14.92
C GLY A 292 27.30 7.52 -14.91
N LEU A 293 27.95 6.88 -13.92
CA LEU A 293 29.38 6.70 -13.87
C LEU A 293 29.79 5.43 -14.59
N SER A 294 30.98 5.41 -15.14
CA SER A 294 31.66 4.23 -15.65
C SER A 294 32.37 3.47 -14.52
N VAL A 295 32.78 2.21 -14.79
CA VAL A 295 33.59 1.47 -13.82
C VAL A 295 34.92 2.17 -13.54
N PHE A 296 35.48 2.83 -14.55
CA PHE A 296 36.72 3.64 -14.41
C PHE A 296 36.49 4.80 -13.44
N GLU A 297 35.34 5.45 -13.45
CA GLU A 297 34.95 6.58 -12.58
C GLU A 297 34.36 6.15 -11.23
N ASP A 298 34.67 4.96 -10.76
CA ASP A 298 34.21 4.42 -9.46
C ASP A 298 32.68 4.24 -9.34
N ALA A 299 32.03 3.77 -10.39
CA ALA A 299 30.61 3.42 -10.35
C ALA A 299 30.29 2.37 -9.26
N VAL A 300 31.19 1.39 -9.04
CA VAL A 300 30.99 0.30 -8.07
C VAL A 300 31.45 0.75 -6.67
N ALA A 301 30.52 1.16 -5.85
CA ALA A 301 30.77 1.76 -4.54
C ALA A 301 31.60 0.88 -3.57
N PRO A 302 31.37 -0.45 -3.45
CA PRO A 302 32.16 -1.29 -2.55
C PRO A 302 33.62 -1.43 -2.96
N TRP A 303 34.00 -1.10 -4.21
CA TRP A 303 35.38 -1.16 -4.70
C TRP A 303 36.15 0.14 -4.50
N ARG A 304 35.54 1.15 -3.87
CA ARG A 304 36.23 2.39 -3.50
C ARG A 304 37.13 2.16 -2.30
N GLY A 305 38.34 2.74 -2.35
CA GLY A 305 39.33 2.65 -1.29
C GLY A 305 40.47 1.65 -1.57
N GLU A 306 41.60 1.83 -0.87
CA GLU A 306 42.89 1.16 -1.18
C GLU A 306 42.79 -0.39 -1.13
N LYS A 307 42.16 -0.96 -0.12
CA LYS A 307 42.14 -2.43 0.06
C LYS A 307 41.17 -3.18 -0.85
N LEU A 308 40.04 -2.55 -1.15
CA LEU A 308 38.99 -3.21 -1.96
C LEU A 308 39.05 -2.75 -3.42
N GLY A 309 39.80 -1.69 -3.73
CA GLY A 309 40.10 -1.20 -5.07
C GLY A 309 40.82 -2.19 -5.97
N GLU A 310 41.53 -3.18 -5.38
CA GLU A 310 42.13 -4.27 -6.14
C GLU A 310 41.16 -4.99 -7.07
N TRP A 311 39.87 -5.09 -6.70
CA TRP A 311 38.84 -5.73 -7.53
C TRP A 311 38.57 -4.92 -8.79
N LYS A 312 38.51 -3.59 -8.66
CA LYS A 312 38.44 -2.66 -9.79
C LYS A 312 39.67 -2.81 -10.69
N GLU A 313 40.88 -2.80 -10.12
CA GLU A 313 42.10 -2.95 -10.88
C GLU A 313 42.21 -4.28 -11.64
N ARG A 314 41.74 -5.38 -11.04
CA ARG A 314 41.68 -6.69 -11.72
C ARG A 314 40.76 -6.63 -12.92
N LEU A 315 39.56 -6.01 -12.76
CA LEU A 315 38.62 -5.78 -13.87
C LEU A 315 39.27 -4.91 -14.96
N LEU A 316 39.89 -3.81 -14.61
CA LEU A 316 40.53 -2.92 -15.59
C LEU A 316 41.62 -3.63 -16.40
N ARG A 317 42.43 -4.47 -15.77
CA ARG A 317 43.48 -5.28 -16.46
C ARG A 317 42.90 -6.34 -17.39
N GLY A 318 41.79 -6.94 -17.01
CA GLY A 318 41.11 -7.98 -17.82
C GLY A 318 40.15 -7.43 -18.87
N ALA A 319 39.82 -6.15 -18.81
CA ALA A 319 38.76 -5.55 -19.61
C ALA A 319 39.02 -5.58 -21.12
N GLU A 320 40.24 -5.28 -21.56
CA GLU A 320 40.64 -5.29 -22.98
C GLU A 320 40.50 -6.69 -23.59
N ALA A 321 41.03 -7.72 -22.90
CA ALA A 321 40.89 -9.11 -23.34
C ALA A 321 39.44 -9.64 -23.35
N ALA A 322 38.58 -9.05 -22.51
CA ALA A 322 37.15 -9.38 -22.43
C ALA A 322 36.27 -8.53 -23.37
N GLY A 323 36.81 -7.50 -24.01
CA GLY A 323 36.04 -6.53 -24.78
C GLY A 323 35.08 -5.68 -23.93
N PHE A 324 35.40 -5.48 -22.62
CA PHE A 324 34.53 -4.76 -21.70
C PHE A 324 34.81 -3.23 -21.73
N PRO A 325 33.78 -2.38 -21.96
CA PRO A 325 33.97 -0.92 -22.15
C PRO A 325 34.07 -0.20 -20.79
N ILE A 326 35.25 -0.05 -20.22
CA ILE A 326 35.52 0.53 -18.89
C ILE A 326 35.10 1.99 -18.72
N HIS A 327 35.10 2.79 -19.79
CA HIS A 327 34.74 4.21 -19.78
C HIS A 327 33.27 4.50 -20.09
N ARG A 328 32.50 3.46 -20.44
CA ARG A 328 31.07 3.62 -20.72
C ARG A 328 30.27 3.66 -19.42
N PRO A 329 29.35 4.62 -19.24
CA PRO A 329 28.43 4.65 -18.10
C PRO A 329 27.71 3.31 -17.91
N VAL A 330 27.53 2.86 -16.68
CA VAL A 330 26.92 1.54 -16.39
C VAL A 330 25.52 1.43 -16.98
N GLN A 331 24.74 2.51 -16.98
CA GLN A 331 23.39 2.54 -17.58
C GLN A 331 23.39 2.34 -19.12
N GLN A 332 24.51 2.52 -19.77
CA GLN A 332 24.66 2.37 -21.24
C GLN A 332 25.35 1.06 -21.63
N LEU A 333 25.68 0.21 -20.66
CA LEU A 333 26.21 -1.12 -20.92
C LEU A 333 25.17 -2.01 -21.60
N SER A 334 25.61 -2.82 -22.58
CA SER A 334 24.75 -3.87 -23.12
C SER A 334 24.37 -4.89 -22.04
N PRO A 335 23.29 -5.67 -22.23
CA PRO A 335 22.93 -6.75 -21.30
C PRO A 335 24.08 -7.74 -21.04
N GLU A 336 24.88 -8.03 -22.09
CA GLU A 336 26.07 -8.90 -22.00
C GLU A 336 27.15 -8.27 -21.11
N HIS A 337 27.50 -7.00 -21.36
CA HIS A 337 28.49 -6.29 -20.56
C HIS A 337 28.02 -6.08 -19.11
N SER A 338 26.74 -5.85 -18.90
CA SER A 338 26.15 -5.80 -17.55
C SER A 338 26.25 -7.16 -16.85
N ALA A 339 25.99 -8.25 -17.55
CA ALA A 339 26.17 -9.59 -17.00
C ALA A 339 27.64 -9.87 -16.67
N MET A 340 28.60 -9.46 -17.51
CA MET A 340 30.03 -9.58 -17.22
C MET A 340 30.44 -8.79 -15.98
N LEU A 341 29.92 -7.58 -15.79
CA LEU A 341 30.20 -6.78 -14.58
C LEU A 341 29.74 -7.47 -13.30
N TRP A 342 28.57 -8.12 -13.34
CA TRP A 342 28.00 -8.80 -12.17
C TRP A 342 28.59 -10.19 -11.97
N LYS A 343 28.52 -11.06 -12.95
CA LYS A 343 28.93 -12.48 -12.85
C LYS A 343 30.42 -12.70 -13.06
N GLY A 344 31.11 -11.75 -13.73
CA GLY A 344 32.48 -11.91 -14.18
C GLY A 344 32.59 -12.67 -15.50
N CYS A 345 33.82 -12.88 -15.93
CA CYS A 345 34.17 -13.64 -17.13
C CYS A 345 35.53 -14.37 -16.93
N LYS A 346 36.07 -15.01 -17.98
CA LYS A 346 37.37 -15.70 -17.90
C LYS A 346 38.55 -14.78 -17.52
N HIS A 347 38.42 -13.47 -17.75
CA HIS A 347 39.51 -12.49 -17.61
C HIS A 347 39.44 -11.71 -16.31
N PHE A 348 38.27 -11.61 -15.68
CA PHE A 348 38.10 -10.94 -14.40
C PHE A 348 36.90 -11.51 -13.60
N ALA A 349 36.95 -11.41 -12.29
CA ALA A 349 35.87 -11.74 -11.39
C ALA A 349 34.91 -10.56 -11.25
N GLY A 350 33.59 -10.82 -11.27
CA GLY A 350 32.54 -9.81 -11.15
C GLY A 350 32.18 -9.44 -9.72
N ILE A 351 31.13 -8.60 -9.60
CA ILE A 351 30.61 -8.11 -8.33
C ILE A 351 30.07 -9.27 -7.46
N ASP A 352 29.46 -10.30 -8.04
CA ASP A 352 28.93 -11.45 -7.32
C ASP A 352 30.05 -12.22 -6.60
N ALA A 353 31.19 -12.41 -7.25
CA ALA A 353 32.37 -13.05 -6.66
C ALA A 353 32.97 -12.20 -5.51
N PHE A 354 32.93 -10.87 -5.62
CA PHE A 354 33.33 -9.97 -4.54
C PHE A 354 32.46 -10.18 -3.31
N PHE A 355 31.12 -10.17 -3.45
CA PHE A 355 30.24 -10.35 -2.31
C PHE A 355 30.29 -11.77 -1.75
N LYS A 356 30.58 -12.78 -2.56
CA LYS A 356 30.84 -14.13 -2.07
C LYS A 356 32.07 -14.17 -1.16
N MET A 357 33.16 -13.51 -1.54
CA MET A 357 34.35 -13.36 -0.69
C MET A 357 34.03 -12.60 0.62
N VAL A 358 33.20 -11.55 0.54
CA VAL A 358 32.76 -10.78 1.72
C VAL A 358 31.95 -11.67 2.66
N GLU A 359 31.08 -12.53 2.12
CA GLU A 359 30.28 -13.48 2.88
C GLU A 359 31.12 -14.55 3.56
N GLU A 360 32.05 -15.16 2.83
CA GLU A 360 33.02 -16.11 3.35
C GLU A 360 33.92 -15.52 4.45
N SER A 361 34.16 -14.19 4.36
CA SER A 361 34.97 -13.43 5.34
C SER A 361 34.13 -12.80 6.46
N SER A 362 32.84 -13.11 6.56
CA SER A 362 31.90 -12.48 7.51
C SER A 362 32.20 -12.71 9.00
N TYR A 363 33.11 -13.65 9.33
CA TYR A 363 33.66 -13.81 10.69
C TYR A 363 34.41 -12.57 11.18
N LYS A 364 34.90 -11.69 10.27
CA LYS A 364 35.51 -10.41 10.61
C LYS A 364 34.46 -9.29 10.65
N ILE A 365 34.44 -8.49 11.72
CA ILE A 365 33.45 -7.43 11.94
C ILE A 365 33.36 -6.47 10.74
N GLN A 366 34.51 -6.08 10.16
CA GLN A 366 34.56 -5.17 9.03
C GLN A 366 33.79 -5.68 7.79
N TYR A 367 33.83 -6.97 7.48
CA TYR A 367 33.11 -7.55 6.36
C TYR A 367 31.62 -7.74 6.66
N ARG A 368 31.25 -7.99 7.93
CA ARG A 368 29.84 -7.94 8.36
C ARG A 368 29.23 -6.56 8.18
N VAL A 369 29.94 -5.52 8.61
CA VAL A 369 29.49 -4.13 8.44
C VAL A 369 29.41 -3.76 6.96
N LEU A 370 30.41 -4.19 6.16
CA LEU A 370 30.40 -3.98 4.72
C LEU A 370 29.19 -4.66 4.06
N GLN A 371 28.94 -5.94 4.39
CA GLN A 371 27.79 -6.69 3.86
C GLN A 371 26.46 -6.05 4.27
N ALA A 372 26.30 -5.64 5.54
CA ALA A 372 25.10 -4.98 6.03
C ALA A 372 24.80 -3.66 5.30
N ARG A 373 25.84 -2.91 4.88
CA ARG A 373 25.67 -1.67 4.11
C ARG A 373 25.05 -1.89 2.73
N TYR A 374 25.31 -3.04 2.10
CA TYR A 374 24.85 -3.36 0.74
C TYR A 374 23.73 -4.41 0.72
N ARG A 375 23.27 -4.89 1.89
CA ARG A 375 22.09 -5.75 2.01
C ARG A 375 20.83 -4.92 1.98
N GLY A 376 19.88 -5.38 1.16
CA GLY A 376 18.54 -4.83 1.06
C GLY A 376 17.53 -5.91 0.66
N LYS A 377 16.27 -5.52 0.51
CA LYS A 377 15.24 -6.39 -0.02
C LYS A 377 15.39 -6.47 -1.54
N THR A 378 15.81 -7.60 -2.04
CA THR A 378 15.89 -7.89 -3.46
C THR A 378 14.77 -8.82 -3.90
N VAL A 379 14.35 -8.71 -5.16
CA VAL A 379 13.36 -9.63 -5.74
C VAL A 379 13.89 -11.06 -5.60
N CYS A 380 13.04 -11.97 -5.18
CA CYS A 380 13.43 -13.38 -5.03
C CYS A 380 13.87 -13.96 -6.40
N PRO A 381 15.08 -14.54 -6.50
CA PRO A 381 15.59 -15.04 -7.79
C PRO A 381 14.82 -16.25 -8.31
N ASP A 382 14.19 -17.04 -7.41
CA ASP A 382 13.49 -18.27 -7.81
C ASP A 382 12.08 -18.02 -8.32
N CYS A 383 11.31 -17.15 -7.61
CA CYS A 383 9.94 -16.87 -8.00
C CYS A 383 9.78 -15.56 -8.80
N GLY A 384 10.85 -14.78 -8.99
CA GLY A 384 10.79 -13.51 -9.71
C GLY A 384 9.83 -12.48 -9.10
N GLY A 385 9.50 -12.60 -7.80
CA GLY A 385 8.54 -11.72 -7.12
C GLY A 385 7.10 -12.26 -7.08
N SER A 386 6.79 -13.36 -7.77
CA SER A 386 5.45 -13.96 -7.81
C SER A 386 4.98 -14.52 -6.47
N ARG A 387 5.91 -14.75 -5.51
CA ARG A 387 5.67 -15.35 -4.18
C ARG A 387 5.27 -16.82 -4.20
N LEU A 388 4.92 -17.35 -5.36
CA LEU A 388 4.44 -18.72 -5.57
C LEU A 388 5.57 -19.63 -6.01
N ARG A 389 5.40 -20.93 -5.75
CA ARG A 389 6.30 -21.95 -6.28
C ARG A 389 6.02 -22.21 -7.78
N LYS A 390 7.01 -22.81 -8.44
CA LYS A 390 6.98 -23.03 -9.90
C LYS A 390 5.84 -23.92 -10.36
N GLU A 391 5.43 -24.88 -9.53
CA GLU A 391 4.32 -25.79 -9.80
C GLU A 391 2.99 -25.04 -9.93
N ALA A 392 2.76 -24.03 -9.10
CA ALA A 392 1.60 -23.15 -9.21
C ALA A 392 1.57 -22.33 -10.52
N LEU A 393 2.76 -21.94 -11.01
CA LEU A 393 2.90 -21.15 -12.24
C LEU A 393 2.74 -21.99 -13.52
N ALA A 394 2.78 -23.32 -13.41
CA ALA A 394 2.48 -24.24 -14.49
C ALA A 394 0.98 -24.28 -14.87
N VAL A 395 0.13 -23.84 -13.94
CA VAL A 395 -1.33 -23.81 -14.13
C VAL A 395 -1.75 -22.50 -14.78
N ARG A 396 -2.55 -22.56 -15.83
CA ARG A 396 -2.98 -21.39 -16.63
C ARG A 396 -4.49 -21.41 -16.89
N ILE A 397 -5.05 -20.20 -17.02
CA ILE A 397 -6.41 -19.96 -17.52
C ILE A 397 -6.28 -18.92 -18.65
N GLY A 398 -6.83 -19.14 -19.81
CA GLY A 398 -6.73 -18.20 -20.94
C GLY A 398 -5.29 -17.81 -21.26
N GLY A 399 -4.35 -18.77 -21.14
CA GLY A 399 -2.92 -18.56 -21.38
C GLY A 399 -2.12 -17.88 -20.26
N LYS A 400 -2.75 -17.33 -19.24
CA LYS A 400 -2.10 -16.64 -18.10
C LYS A 400 -2.05 -17.54 -16.86
N ASN A 401 -0.92 -17.53 -16.15
CA ASN A 401 -0.81 -18.12 -14.84
C ASN A 401 -1.26 -17.11 -13.75
N LEU A 402 -1.34 -17.54 -12.50
CA LEU A 402 -1.82 -16.68 -11.41
C LEU A 402 -0.92 -15.46 -11.18
N ALA A 403 0.40 -15.58 -11.34
CA ALA A 403 1.31 -14.45 -11.19
C ALA A 403 1.08 -13.41 -12.30
N ASP A 404 0.90 -13.86 -13.54
CA ASP A 404 0.60 -12.97 -14.67
C ASP A 404 -0.68 -12.15 -14.41
N VAL A 405 -1.70 -12.79 -13.83
CA VAL A 405 -2.97 -12.12 -13.48
C VAL A 405 -2.80 -11.16 -12.32
N LEU A 406 -2.02 -11.51 -11.31
CA LEU A 406 -1.75 -10.65 -10.15
C LEU A 406 -0.91 -9.41 -10.51
N ASP A 407 -0.09 -9.49 -11.55
CA ASP A 407 0.70 -8.37 -12.04
C ASP A 407 -0.08 -7.41 -12.94
N LEU A 408 -1.30 -7.78 -13.35
CA LEU A 408 -2.21 -6.88 -14.05
C LEU A 408 -2.68 -5.74 -13.13
N THR A 409 -2.96 -4.59 -13.74
CA THR A 409 -3.74 -3.55 -13.08
C THR A 409 -5.18 -4.01 -12.85
N VAL A 410 -5.90 -3.37 -11.93
CA VAL A 410 -7.33 -3.67 -11.70
C VAL A 410 -8.13 -3.55 -13.01
N ARG A 411 -7.86 -2.50 -13.82
CA ARG A 411 -8.49 -2.28 -15.13
C ARG A 411 -8.17 -3.43 -16.10
N ASP A 412 -6.89 -3.76 -16.25
CA ASP A 412 -6.46 -4.81 -17.18
C ASP A 412 -6.96 -6.19 -16.75
N ALA A 413 -6.99 -6.46 -15.44
CA ALA A 413 -7.54 -7.69 -14.90
C ALA A 413 -9.04 -7.81 -15.19
N LYS A 414 -9.80 -6.72 -14.99
CA LYS A 414 -11.24 -6.69 -15.33
C LYS A 414 -11.46 -6.93 -16.81
N LEU A 415 -10.74 -6.23 -17.68
CA LEU A 415 -10.84 -6.40 -19.13
C LEU A 415 -10.49 -7.84 -19.55
N TRP A 416 -9.44 -8.42 -18.94
CA TRP A 416 -9.08 -9.81 -19.20
C TRP A 416 -10.18 -10.79 -18.79
N PHE A 417 -10.81 -10.61 -17.62
CA PHE A 417 -11.95 -11.44 -17.19
C PHE A 417 -13.20 -11.25 -18.04
N ASP A 418 -13.44 -10.05 -18.56
CA ASP A 418 -14.59 -9.77 -19.44
C ASP A 418 -14.43 -10.44 -20.82
N GLN A 419 -13.17 -10.53 -21.31
CA GLN A 419 -12.81 -11.14 -22.58
C GLN A 419 -12.40 -12.61 -22.49
N LEU A 420 -12.44 -13.20 -21.28
CA LEU A 420 -11.99 -14.57 -21.04
C LEU A 420 -12.91 -15.59 -21.70
N GLU A 421 -12.36 -16.28 -22.70
CA GLU A 421 -13.01 -17.40 -23.35
C GLU A 421 -12.65 -18.71 -22.61
N VAL A 422 -13.63 -19.40 -22.13
CA VAL A 422 -13.54 -20.72 -21.47
C VAL A 422 -14.56 -21.67 -22.06
N SER A 423 -14.32 -22.97 -21.98
CA SER A 423 -15.27 -23.97 -22.46
C SER A 423 -16.60 -23.90 -21.69
N ALA A 424 -17.67 -24.42 -22.27
CA ALA A 424 -19.00 -24.47 -21.65
C ALA A 424 -18.98 -25.18 -20.27
N TYR A 425 -18.15 -26.21 -20.12
CA TYR A 425 -17.96 -26.91 -18.85
C TYR A 425 -17.23 -26.02 -17.83
N GLU A 426 -16.13 -25.41 -18.20
CA GLU A 426 -15.36 -24.50 -17.33
C GLU A 426 -16.18 -23.30 -16.92
N LEU A 427 -17.00 -22.76 -17.84
CA LEU A 427 -17.92 -21.68 -17.52
C LEU A 427 -18.92 -22.11 -16.43
N LYS A 428 -19.54 -23.29 -16.58
CA LYS A 428 -20.50 -23.81 -15.59
C LYS A 428 -19.87 -24.02 -14.21
N VAL A 429 -18.62 -24.47 -14.17
CA VAL A 429 -17.88 -24.69 -12.91
C VAL A 429 -17.42 -23.38 -12.28
N GLY A 430 -17.01 -22.41 -13.10
CA GLY A 430 -16.42 -21.15 -12.67
C GLY A 430 -17.37 -19.96 -12.61
N GLU A 431 -18.63 -20.08 -13.07
CA GLU A 431 -19.55 -18.96 -13.30
C GLU A 431 -19.66 -18.01 -12.10
N ARG A 432 -19.97 -18.53 -10.93
CA ARG A 432 -20.11 -17.73 -9.71
C ARG A 432 -18.79 -17.04 -9.32
N LEU A 433 -17.64 -17.71 -9.48
CA LEU A 433 -16.33 -17.14 -9.18
C LEU A 433 -15.99 -16.00 -10.15
N LEU A 434 -16.29 -16.17 -11.44
CA LEU A 434 -16.08 -15.14 -12.46
C LEU A 434 -17.00 -13.94 -12.24
N GLN A 435 -18.26 -14.15 -11.85
CA GLN A 435 -19.20 -13.07 -11.51
C GLN A 435 -18.69 -12.26 -10.31
N GLU A 436 -18.25 -12.92 -9.23
CA GLU A 436 -17.69 -12.26 -8.05
C GLU A 436 -16.41 -11.50 -8.37
N LEU A 437 -15.50 -12.06 -9.15
CA LEU A 437 -14.27 -11.39 -9.57
C LEU A 437 -14.57 -10.13 -10.39
N ARG A 438 -15.45 -10.22 -11.39
CA ARG A 438 -15.89 -9.07 -12.18
C ARG A 438 -16.54 -7.98 -11.32
N HIS A 439 -17.39 -8.40 -10.39
CA HIS A 439 -18.04 -7.48 -9.45
C HIS A 439 -17.03 -6.72 -8.58
N ARG A 440 -16.10 -7.42 -7.93
CA ARG A 440 -15.09 -6.84 -7.05
C ARG A 440 -14.13 -5.93 -7.82
N LEU A 441 -13.64 -6.36 -8.97
CA LEU A 441 -12.79 -5.55 -9.83
C LEU A 441 -13.53 -4.30 -10.35
N GLY A 442 -14.82 -4.43 -10.67
CA GLY A 442 -15.67 -3.30 -11.06
C GLY A 442 -15.87 -2.28 -9.93
N ILE A 443 -15.99 -2.73 -8.68
CA ILE A 443 -16.04 -1.82 -7.52
C ILE A 443 -14.69 -1.11 -7.35
N LEU A 444 -13.57 -1.84 -7.41
CA LEU A 444 -12.23 -1.26 -7.31
C LEU A 444 -11.97 -0.20 -8.39
N GLU A 445 -12.45 -0.43 -9.61
CA GLU A 445 -12.36 0.55 -10.67
C GLU A 445 -13.20 1.80 -10.36
N ARG A 446 -14.44 1.65 -9.91
CA ARG A 446 -15.34 2.76 -9.54
C ARG A 446 -14.83 3.62 -8.38
N VAL A 447 -14.12 3.03 -7.41
CA VAL A 447 -13.49 3.81 -6.33
C VAL A 447 -12.16 4.45 -6.76
N GLY A 448 -11.83 4.47 -8.05
CA GLY A 448 -10.65 5.13 -8.59
C GLY A 448 -9.32 4.39 -8.33
N LEU A 449 -9.35 3.06 -8.14
CA LEU A 449 -8.16 2.23 -7.92
C LEU A 449 -7.74 1.41 -9.15
N HIS A 450 -8.24 1.79 -10.33
CA HIS A 450 -8.05 1.09 -11.61
C HIS A 450 -6.58 0.89 -12.00
N TYR A 451 -5.69 1.80 -11.58
CA TYR A 451 -4.26 1.80 -11.90
C TYR A 451 -3.41 0.90 -11.00
N LEU A 452 -3.93 0.42 -9.87
CA LEU A 452 -3.18 -0.43 -8.95
C LEU A 452 -3.03 -1.83 -9.52
N THR A 453 -1.82 -2.41 -9.39
CA THR A 453 -1.61 -3.83 -9.67
C THR A 453 -2.13 -4.67 -8.50
N LEU A 454 -2.71 -5.83 -8.79
CA LEU A 454 -3.25 -6.73 -7.77
C LEU A 454 -2.17 -7.26 -6.82
N ASN A 455 -0.92 -7.40 -7.29
CA ASN A 455 0.24 -7.86 -6.50
C ASN A 455 0.90 -6.74 -5.68
N ARG A 456 0.45 -5.48 -5.79
CA ARG A 456 1.07 -4.36 -5.05
C ARG A 456 0.97 -4.59 -3.55
N PRO A 457 2.10 -4.51 -2.80
CA PRO A 457 2.09 -4.68 -1.36
C PRO A 457 1.26 -3.61 -0.65
N ALA A 458 0.39 -4.03 0.28
CA ALA A 458 -0.52 -3.13 0.99
C ALA A 458 0.20 -2.04 1.81
N ASN A 459 1.41 -2.33 2.31
CA ASN A 459 2.23 -1.36 3.05
C ASN A 459 2.85 -0.25 2.17
N THR A 460 2.70 -0.31 0.86
CA THR A 460 3.16 0.72 -0.09
C THR A 460 2.04 1.65 -0.55
N LEU A 461 0.83 1.42 -0.07
CA LEU A 461 -0.34 2.21 -0.39
C LEU A 461 -0.35 3.52 0.40
N SER A 462 -0.88 4.57 -0.21
CA SER A 462 -1.21 5.80 0.50
C SER A 462 -2.41 5.60 1.45
N GLY A 463 -2.62 6.53 2.38
CA GLY A 463 -3.76 6.50 3.29
C GLY A 463 -5.09 6.44 2.55
N GLY A 464 -5.27 7.29 1.54
CA GLY A 464 -6.49 7.30 0.72
C GLY A 464 -6.66 6.04 -0.14
N GLU A 465 -5.58 5.47 -0.73
CA GLU A 465 -5.65 4.19 -1.45
C GLU A 465 -6.12 3.05 -0.52
N SER A 466 -5.57 3.00 0.69
CA SER A 466 -5.96 1.99 1.69
C SER A 466 -7.41 2.14 2.12
N GLN A 467 -7.86 3.35 2.39
CA GLN A 467 -9.25 3.64 2.76
C GLN A 467 -10.22 3.20 1.66
N ARG A 468 -9.91 3.51 0.40
CA ARG A 468 -10.72 3.10 -0.75
C ARG A 468 -10.75 1.58 -0.97
N ILE A 469 -9.66 0.87 -0.66
CA ILE A 469 -9.63 -0.60 -0.62
C ILE A 469 -10.60 -1.13 0.44
N HIS A 470 -10.59 -0.56 1.65
CA HIS A 470 -11.54 -0.94 2.70
C HIS A 470 -12.99 -0.63 2.31
N LEU A 471 -13.23 0.51 1.69
CA LEU A 471 -14.55 0.87 1.14
C LEU A 471 -15.01 -0.15 0.09
N ALA A 472 -14.14 -0.49 -0.87
CA ALA A 472 -14.43 -1.49 -1.90
C ALA A 472 -14.75 -2.86 -1.32
N THR A 473 -14.02 -3.28 -0.28
CA THR A 473 -14.28 -4.56 0.41
C THR A 473 -15.64 -4.53 1.13
N SER A 474 -15.95 -3.43 1.81
CA SER A 474 -17.24 -3.25 2.50
C SER A 474 -18.44 -3.24 1.54
N LEU A 475 -18.28 -2.60 0.38
CA LEU A 475 -19.27 -2.60 -0.70
C LEU A 475 -19.49 -4.00 -1.29
N SER A 476 -18.41 -4.79 -1.41
CA SER A 476 -18.48 -6.16 -1.91
C SER A 476 -19.22 -7.10 -0.95
N ALA A 477 -19.30 -6.75 0.34
CA ALA A 477 -20.01 -7.55 1.35
C ALA A 477 -21.54 -7.45 1.29
N ALA A 478 -22.10 -6.56 0.46
CA ALA A 478 -23.54 -6.39 0.21
C ALA A 478 -24.40 -6.28 1.49
N LEU A 479 -23.89 -5.62 2.54
CA LEU A 479 -24.65 -5.40 3.76
C LEU A 479 -25.73 -4.33 3.52
N VAL A 480 -26.91 -4.56 4.07
CA VAL A 480 -28.08 -3.67 3.97
C VAL A 480 -28.54 -3.30 5.38
N GLY A 481 -29.07 -2.07 5.54
CA GLY A 481 -29.54 -1.60 6.83
C GLY A 481 -28.41 -1.27 7.82
N SER A 482 -27.20 -1.05 7.33
CA SER A 482 -26.03 -0.68 8.12
C SER A 482 -25.74 0.82 8.04
N MET A 483 -24.99 1.32 9.01
CA MET A 483 -24.52 2.71 9.04
C MET A 483 -23.03 2.72 8.73
N TYR A 484 -22.64 3.32 7.60
CA TYR A 484 -21.27 3.50 7.21
C TYR A 484 -20.79 4.89 7.62
N ILE A 485 -19.68 4.96 8.34
CA ILE A 485 -19.08 6.21 8.79
C ILE A 485 -17.68 6.33 8.18
N LEU A 486 -17.48 7.33 7.31
CA LEU A 486 -16.25 7.54 6.56
C LEU A 486 -15.56 8.83 7.01
N ASP A 487 -14.24 8.78 7.14
CA ASP A 487 -13.41 9.93 7.50
C ASP A 487 -12.68 10.44 6.25
N GLU A 488 -13.10 11.60 5.76
CA GLU A 488 -12.50 12.33 4.63
C GLU A 488 -12.13 11.43 3.43
N PRO A 489 -13.10 10.70 2.84
CA PRO A 489 -12.80 9.74 1.78
C PRO A 489 -12.33 10.39 0.47
N SER A 490 -12.48 11.69 0.27
CA SER A 490 -12.00 12.45 -0.89
C SER A 490 -10.49 12.77 -0.83
N VAL A 491 -9.83 12.50 0.29
CA VAL A 491 -8.40 12.84 0.50
C VAL A 491 -7.51 12.26 -0.59
N GLY A 492 -6.66 13.11 -1.17
CA GLY A 492 -5.72 12.76 -2.22
C GLY A 492 -6.36 12.41 -3.55
N LEU A 493 -7.65 12.69 -3.72
CA LEU A 493 -8.36 12.54 -4.97
C LEU A 493 -8.32 13.81 -5.83
N HIS A 494 -8.13 13.61 -7.12
CA HIS A 494 -8.44 14.64 -8.08
C HIS A 494 -9.97 14.84 -8.15
N PRO A 495 -10.50 16.06 -8.42
CA PRO A 495 -11.94 16.30 -8.50
C PRO A 495 -12.72 15.34 -9.41
N ARG A 496 -12.11 14.88 -10.52
CA ARG A 496 -12.68 13.83 -11.38
C ARG A 496 -12.91 12.52 -10.61
N ASP A 497 -11.90 12.07 -9.88
CA ASP A 497 -11.98 10.81 -9.14
C ASP A 497 -12.90 10.93 -7.91
N ALA A 498 -13.06 12.15 -7.36
CA ALA A 498 -13.99 12.44 -6.27
C ALA A 498 -15.46 12.31 -6.71
N MET A 499 -15.78 12.67 -7.96
CA MET A 499 -17.12 12.47 -8.53
C MET A 499 -17.48 10.99 -8.65
N ASP A 500 -16.53 10.16 -9.09
CA ASP A 500 -16.73 8.71 -9.19
C ASP A 500 -16.98 8.12 -7.80
N LEU A 501 -16.21 8.55 -6.79
CA LEU A 501 -16.40 8.13 -5.40
C LEU A 501 -17.76 8.55 -4.85
N LEU A 502 -18.22 9.76 -5.15
CA LEU A 502 -19.55 10.22 -4.73
C LEU A 502 -20.63 9.29 -5.28
N GLY A 503 -20.58 8.94 -6.58
CA GLY A 503 -21.51 7.98 -7.17
C GLY A 503 -21.49 6.59 -6.51
N VAL A 504 -20.35 6.18 -5.97
CA VAL A 504 -20.22 4.94 -5.18
C VAL A 504 -20.93 5.06 -3.83
N LEU A 505 -20.79 6.21 -3.14
CA LEU A 505 -21.46 6.44 -1.85
C LEU A 505 -22.98 6.58 -2.01
N GLU A 506 -23.43 7.20 -3.10
CA GLU A 506 -24.85 7.26 -3.46
C GLU A 506 -25.41 5.84 -3.73
N ALA A 507 -24.69 5.00 -4.47
CA ALA A 507 -25.10 3.62 -4.70
C ALA A 507 -25.14 2.80 -3.39
N LEU A 508 -24.24 3.07 -2.45
CA LEU A 508 -24.24 2.44 -1.11
C LEU A 508 -25.48 2.87 -0.31
N ARG A 509 -25.84 4.16 -0.35
CA ARG A 509 -27.07 4.71 0.24
C ARG A 509 -28.30 4.04 -0.40
N ASP A 510 -28.37 4.03 -1.72
CA ASP A 510 -29.49 3.50 -2.50
C ASP A 510 -29.72 1.99 -2.29
N SER A 511 -28.68 1.29 -1.85
CA SER A 511 -28.77 -0.12 -1.41
C SER A 511 -29.42 -0.27 -0.02
N GLY A 512 -29.96 0.80 0.58
CA GLY A 512 -30.67 0.78 1.87
C GLY A 512 -29.79 0.99 3.09
N ASN A 513 -28.61 1.60 2.93
CA ASN A 513 -27.70 1.93 4.02
C ASN A 513 -27.75 3.42 4.37
N THR A 514 -27.35 3.76 5.58
CA THR A 514 -27.10 5.13 5.99
C THR A 514 -25.61 5.44 5.82
N VAL A 515 -25.27 6.48 5.08
CA VAL A 515 -23.87 6.83 4.81
C VAL A 515 -23.55 8.16 5.45
N ILE A 516 -22.67 8.15 6.45
CA ILE A 516 -22.22 9.35 7.17
C ILE A 516 -20.78 9.63 6.77
N VAL A 517 -20.52 10.83 6.26
CA VAL A 517 -19.20 11.21 5.77
C VAL A 517 -18.75 12.47 6.48
N VAL A 518 -17.59 12.41 7.13
CA VAL A 518 -16.90 13.62 7.61
C VAL A 518 -16.14 14.20 6.42
N GLU A 519 -16.52 15.38 5.96
CA GLU A 519 -15.98 15.94 4.72
C GLU A 519 -15.91 17.47 4.69
N HIS A 520 -15.02 17.99 3.84
CA HIS A 520 -14.80 19.41 3.60
C HIS A 520 -14.95 19.80 2.14
N ASP A 521 -15.02 18.82 1.24
CA ASP A 521 -15.13 19.04 -0.20
C ASP A 521 -16.53 19.53 -0.56
N ASP A 522 -16.60 20.58 -1.38
CA ASP A 522 -17.85 21.22 -1.81
C ASP A 522 -18.75 20.27 -2.59
N LEU A 523 -18.18 19.38 -3.39
CA LEU A 523 -18.92 18.38 -4.16
C LEU A 523 -19.78 17.49 -3.26
N PHE A 524 -19.17 16.93 -2.19
CA PHE A 524 -19.88 16.06 -1.25
C PHE A 524 -20.91 16.83 -0.42
N MET A 525 -20.57 18.04 0.04
CA MET A 525 -21.50 18.86 0.81
C MET A 525 -22.73 19.23 0.02
N LEU A 526 -22.58 19.56 -1.27
CA LEU A 526 -23.70 19.98 -2.13
C LEU A 526 -24.56 18.78 -2.58
N ALA A 527 -23.99 17.61 -2.74
CA ALA A 527 -24.69 16.39 -3.13
C ALA A 527 -25.39 15.67 -1.96
N ALA A 528 -25.04 16.01 -0.73
CA ALA A 528 -25.60 15.37 0.46
C ALA A 528 -27.11 15.59 0.61
N ASP A 529 -27.84 14.54 0.98
CA ASP A 529 -29.25 14.62 1.36
C ASP A 529 -29.42 15.47 2.64
N THR A 530 -28.45 15.35 3.56
CA THR A 530 -28.42 16.09 4.82
C THR A 530 -26.98 16.53 5.12
N VAL A 531 -26.80 17.79 5.49
CA VAL A 531 -25.51 18.30 5.98
C VAL A 531 -25.68 18.76 7.42
N ILE A 532 -24.70 18.39 8.25
CA ILE A 532 -24.57 18.83 9.64
C ILE A 532 -23.28 19.64 9.72
N ASP A 533 -23.39 20.95 9.89
CA ASP A 533 -22.24 21.88 10.03
C ASP A 533 -21.98 22.14 11.51
N ILE A 534 -20.77 21.82 11.97
CA ILE A 534 -20.35 21.98 13.37
C ILE A 534 -19.39 23.16 13.47
N GLY A 535 -19.73 24.09 14.35
CA GLY A 535 -18.98 25.32 14.53
C GLY A 535 -19.33 26.01 15.84
N PRO A 536 -19.29 27.37 15.86
CA PRO A 536 -18.85 28.26 14.78
C PRO A 536 -17.33 28.33 14.57
N GLY A 537 -16.52 27.89 15.55
CA GLY A 537 -15.06 27.90 15.53
C GLY A 537 -14.44 26.54 15.86
N ALA A 538 -13.17 26.55 16.21
CA ALA A 538 -12.40 25.37 16.63
C ALA A 538 -12.29 25.27 18.16
N GLY A 539 -12.02 24.06 18.68
CA GLY A 539 -11.80 23.81 20.11
C GLY A 539 -12.97 24.30 20.97
N ARG A 540 -12.69 25.14 21.98
CA ARG A 540 -13.71 25.70 22.88
C ARG A 540 -14.75 26.59 22.19
N LEU A 541 -14.41 27.16 21.02
CA LEU A 541 -15.32 27.98 20.21
C LEU A 541 -16.14 27.13 19.21
N GLY A 542 -15.89 25.82 19.16
CA GLY A 542 -16.63 24.84 18.35
C GLY A 542 -17.68 24.11 19.17
N GLY A 543 -18.08 22.96 18.70
CA GLY A 543 -18.93 21.98 19.38
C GLY A 543 -20.41 22.27 19.34
N GLU A 544 -20.87 23.20 18.52
CA GLU A 544 -22.29 23.54 18.33
C GLU A 544 -22.74 23.15 16.90
N VAL A 545 -23.98 22.69 16.75
CA VAL A 545 -24.57 22.48 15.43
C VAL A 545 -25.04 23.84 14.92
N VAL A 546 -24.34 24.39 13.92
CA VAL A 546 -24.67 25.72 13.34
C VAL A 546 -25.60 25.63 12.13
N TYR A 547 -25.67 24.46 11.50
CA TYR A 547 -26.62 24.15 10.45
C TYR A 547 -26.94 22.65 10.44
N ALA A 548 -28.18 22.27 10.21
CA ALA A 548 -28.65 20.94 9.93
C ALA A 548 -29.76 21.01 8.89
N GLY A 549 -29.58 20.39 7.73
CA GLY A 549 -30.54 20.41 6.64
C GLY A 549 -29.94 19.96 5.31
N PRO A 550 -30.68 20.08 4.19
CA PRO A 550 -30.21 19.66 2.88
C PRO A 550 -28.97 20.45 2.41
N GLY A 551 -28.05 19.78 1.66
CA GLY A 551 -26.83 20.40 1.14
C GLY A 551 -27.06 21.67 0.35
N SER A 552 -28.13 21.73 -0.46
CA SER A 552 -28.52 22.93 -1.21
C SER A 552 -28.91 24.13 -0.35
N GLY A 553 -29.33 23.88 0.90
CA GLY A 553 -29.69 24.93 1.86
C GLY A 553 -28.47 25.55 2.53
N LEU A 554 -27.36 24.86 2.63
CA LEU A 554 -26.12 25.31 3.27
C LEU A 554 -25.56 26.57 2.60
N ILE A 555 -25.69 26.71 1.28
CA ILE A 555 -25.26 27.91 0.52
C ILE A 555 -25.93 29.21 1.06
N LYS A 556 -27.15 29.10 1.53
CA LYS A 556 -27.95 30.25 2.06
C LYS A 556 -27.76 30.44 3.56
N ALA A 557 -27.14 29.45 4.24
CA ALA A 557 -26.93 29.53 5.66
C ALA A 557 -25.93 30.63 6.04
N ASN A 558 -26.12 31.21 7.20
CA ASN A 558 -25.21 32.22 7.75
C ASN A 558 -24.15 31.53 8.61
N THR A 559 -23.42 30.64 7.99
CA THR A 559 -22.30 29.87 8.60
C THR A 559 -21.03 30.14 7.84
N LEU A 560 -19.88 29.86 8.48
CA LEU A 560 -18.59 30.03 7.82
C LEU A 560 -18.46 29.13 6.57
N THR A 561 -18.95 27.90 6.65
CA THR A 561 -18.99 26.94 5.52
C THR A 561 -19.89 27.49 4.40
N GLY A 562 -21.09 27.99 4.75
CA GLY A 562 -22.01 28.60 3.79
C GLY A 562 -21.45 29.86 3.13
N ASP A 563 -20.65 30.67 3.83
CA ASP A 563 -19.98 31.84 3.28
C ASP A 563 -18.98 31.48 2.17
N TYR A 564 -18.19 30.39 2.36
CA TYR A 564 -17.26 29.92 1.34
C TYR A 564 -17.99 29.27 0.15
N LEU A 565 -18.96 28.41 0.41
CA LEU A 565 -19.74 27.74 -0.64
C LEU A 565 -20.52 28.71 -1.53
N SER A 566 -21.02 29.78 -0.95
CA SER A 566 -21.77 30.84 -1.69
C SER A 566 -20.86 31.85 -2.39
N GLY A 567 -19.54 31.78 -2.16
CA GLY A 567 -18.58 32.76 -2.68
C GLY A 567 -18.60 34.11 -1.98
N ARG A 568 -19.37 34.29 -0.87
CA ARG A 568 -19.32 35.49 -0.01
C ARG A 568 -17.92 35.66 0.60
N LYS A 569 -17.24 34.56 0.93
CA LYS A 569 -15.81 34.47 1.28
C LYS A 569 -15.07 33.65 0.25
N LYS A 570 -13.83 34.01 -0.03
CA LYS A 570 -12.96 33.29 -0.96
C LYS A 570 -11.60 33.04 -0.32
N VAL A 571 -10.94 32.00 -0.77
CA VAL A 571 -9.54 31.77 -0.46
C VAL A 571 -8.73 32.66 -1.39
N GLU A 572 -8.22 33.77 -0.85
CA GLU A 572 -7.51 34.79 -1.64
C GLU A 572 -6.00 34.68 -1.37
N ARG A 573 -5.23 34.62 -2.43
CA ARG A 573 -3.80 34.83 -2.49
C ARG A 573 -3.48 35.61 -3.75
N THR A 574 -2.63 36.62 -3.66
CA THR A 574 -2.13 37.31 -4.83
C THR A 574 -0.86 36.59 -5.32
N PRO A 575 -0.90 35.86 -6.45
CA PRO A 575 0.28 35.23 -6.98
C PRO A 575 1.37 36.23 -7.31
N LEU A 576 2.63 35.88 -7.03
CA LEU A 576 3.80 36.70 -7.33
C LEU A 576 4.14 36.71 -8.83
N GLY A 577 3.46 35.86 -9.62
CA GLY A 577 3.61 35.72 -11.07
C GLY A 577 4.78 34.84 -11.49
N VAL A 578 4.80 34.51 -12.78
CA VAL A 578 5.73 33.54 -13.39
C VAL A 578 7.15 34.05 -13.59
N ASN A 579 7.41 35.35 -13.46
CA ASN A 579 8.73 35.94 -13.65
C ASN A 579 9.65 35.66 -12.44
N ALA A 580 10.15 34.44 -12.36
CA ALA A 580 11.16 34.06 -11.38
C ALA A 580 12.57 34.34 -11.90
N ARG A 581 13.44 34.83 -11.00
CA ARG A 581 14.83 35.10 -11.33
C ARG A 581 15.68 33.84 -11.39
N TYR A 582 15.33 32.83 -10.60
CA TYR A 582 16.07 31.61 -10.40
C TYR A 582 15.20 30.38 -10.66
N TRP A 583 15.80 29.36 -11.26
CA TRP A 583 15.12 28.15 -11.69
C TRP A 583 15.96 26.91 -11.44
N ILE A 584 15.30 25.80 -11.15
CA ILE A 584 15.85 24.45 -11.27
C ILE A 584 15.10 23.70 -12.38
N GLU A 585 15.82 22.83 -13.08
CA GLU A 585 15.27 22.07 -14.18
C GLU A 585 15.65 20.59 -14.03
N LEU A 586 14.65 19.74 -13.93
CA LEU A 586 14.78 18.29 -13.94
C LEU A 586 14.50 17.78 -15.35
N GLN A 587 15.46 17.08 -15.93
CA GLN A 587 15.37 16.58 -17.31
C GLN A 587 15.26 15.05 -17.35
N GLY A 588 14.37 14.53 -18.21
CA GLY A 588 14.30 13.14 -18.57
C GLY A 588 13.90 12.19 -17.46
N ALA A 589 12.96 12.54 -16.59
CA ALA A 589 12.45 11.69 -15.53
C ALA A 589 11.71 10.46 -16.10
N ARG A 590 12.16 9.23 -15.75
CA ARG A 590 11.68 7.96 -16.34
C ARG A 590 11.43 6.86 -15.31
N ALA A 591 11.41 7.19 -14.03
CA ALA A 591 11.14 6.18 -13.00
C ALA A 591 9.66 5.77 -13.00
N GLN A 592 9.40 4.50 -12.76
CA GLN A 592 8.05 3.90 -12.71
C GLN A 592 7.23 4.20 -13.98
N ASN A 593 6.09 4.91 -13.83
CA ASN A 593 5.20 5.23 -14.94
C ASN A 593 5.59 6.51 -15.72
N LEU A 594 6.59 7.28 -15.30
CA LEU A 594 6.96 8.53 -15.94
C LEU A 594 7.53 8.34 -17.35
N LYS A 595 7.03 9.11 -18.31
CA LYS A 595 7.33 9.01 -19.74
C LYS A 595 8.31 10.10 -20.19
N ASN A 596 9.56 10.05 -19.70
CA ASN A 596 10.61 11.00 -20.08
C ASN A 596 10.23 12.47 -19.81
N VAL A 597 9.75 12.73 -18.60
CA VAL A 597 9.22 14.04 -18.18
C VAL A 597 10.36 15.01 -17.87
N SER A 598 10.28 16.21 -18.42
CA SER A 598 11.18 17.33 -18.07
C SER A 598 10.37 18.50 -17.54
N VAL A 599 10.76 19.03 -16.37
CA VAL A 599 10.03 20.11 -15.68
C VAL A 599 10.97 21.21 -15.22
N ARG A 600 10.46 22.45 -15.25
CA ARG A 600 11.13 23.62 -14.71
C ARG A 600 10.40 24.11 -13.47
N ILE A 601 11.11 24.47 -12.43
CA ILE A 601 10.56 24.87 -11.14
C ILE A 601 11.22 26.20 -10.73
N PRO A 602 10.40 27.26 -10.57
CA PRO A 602 10.91 28.54 -10.11
C PRO A 602 11.29 28.48 -8.64
N LEU A 603 12.38 29.11 -8.27
CA LEU A 603 12.75 29.31 -6.86
C LEU A 603 12.06 30.57 -6.30
N GLU A 604 11.92 30.64 -4.97
CA GLU A 604 11.26 31.73 -4.25
C GLU A 604 9.82 31.95 -4.71
N ARG A 605 9.11 30.86 -5.02
CA ARG A 605 7.73 30.84 -5.52
C ARG A 605 6.97 29.66 -4.95
N LEU A 606 5.63 29.75 -5.03
CA LEU A 606 4.74 28.63 -4.77
C LEU A 606 4.53 27.83 -6.07
N THR A 607 5.15 26.68 -6.15
CA THR A 607 4.92 25.71 -7.24
C THR A 607 3.94 24.65 -6.78
N VAL A 608 2.91 24.38 -7.58
CA VAL A 608 1.97 23.27 -7.33
C VAL A 608 2.16 22.19 -8.39
N VAL A 609 2.20 20.93 -7.93
CA VAL A 609 2.22 19.75 -8.80
C VAL A 609 0.89 19.04 -8.64
N CYS A 610 0.09 19.01 -9.69
CA CYS A 610 -1.25 18.42 -9.69
C CYS A 610 -1.40 17.33 -10.76
N GLY A 611 -2.58 16.76 -10.87
CA GLY A 611 -2.96 15.72 -11.83
C GLY A 611 -3.68 14.56 -11.16
N VAL A 612 -4.30 13.69 -11.93
CA VAL A 612 -5.13 12.58 -11.44
C VAL A 612 -4.35 11.62 -10.53
N SER A 613 -5.08 10.82 -9.75
CA SER A 613 -4.48 9.81 -8.87
C SER A 613 -3.66 8.81 -9.68
N GLY A 614 -2.45 8.46 -9.20
CA GLY A 614 -1.55 7.55 -9.93
C GLY A 614 -0.84 8.12 -11.15
N SER A 615 -0.95 9.43 -11.48
CA SER A 615 -0.29 10.05 -12.63
C SER A 615 1.23 10.20 -12.53
N GLY A 616 1.82 9.91 -11.36
CA GLY A 616 3.28 9.93 -11.16
C GLY A 616 3.80 11.15 -10.40
N LYS A 617 2.96 11.99 -9.79
CA LYS A 617 3.34 13.17 -9.00
C LYS A 617 4.37 12.85 -7.90
N THR A 618 4.03 11.92 -7.05
CA THR A 618 4.90 11.49 -5.94
C THR A 618 6.19 10.87 -6.46
N THR A 619 6.16 10.15 -7.57
CA THR A 619 7.35 9.61 -8.24
C THR A 619 8.28 10.73 -8.73
N LEU A 620 7.71 11.73 -9.43
CA LEU A 620 8.48 12.86 -9.95
C LEU A 620 9.17 13.64 -8.82
N ILE A 621 8.43 13.93 -7.74
CA ILE A 621 8.92 14.80 -6.67
C ILE A 621 9.68 14.00 -5.61
N ARG A 622 9.07 13.00 -4.96
CA ARG A 622 9.69 12.29 -3.82
C ARG A 622 10.71 11.24 -4.22
N SER A 623 10.54 10.60 -5.38
CA SER A 623 11.46 9.55 -5.82
C SER A 623 12.59 10.06 -6.72
N ILE A 624 12.44 11.22 -7.36
CA ILE A 624 13.46 11.77 -8.27
C ILE A 624 13.99 13.12 -7.82
N LEU A 625 13.14 14.16 -7.80
CA LEU A 625 13.57 15.55 -7.55
C LEU A 625 14.25 15.72 -6.17
N VAL A 626 13.58 15.30 -5.10
CA VAL A 626 14.07 15.44 -3.73
C VAL A 626 15.39 14.71 -3.55
N PRO A 627 15.54 13.41 -3.87
CA PRO A 627 16.82 12.72 -3.70
C PRO A 627 17.92 13.27 -4.62
N ALA A 628 17.58 13.75 -5.83
CA ALA A 628 18.53 14.38 -6.73
C ALA A 628 19.08 15.69 -6.16
N LEU A 629 18.21 16.56 -5.60
CA LEU A 629 18.60 17.79 -4.93
C LEU A 629 19.42 17.51 -3.68
N GLN A 630 18.97 16.60 -2.80
CA GLN A 630 19.71 16.21 -1.59
C GLN A 630 21.12 15.75 -1.93
N LYS A 631 21.27 14.93 -2.96
CA LYS A 631 22.59 14.46 -3.43
C LYS A 631 23.49 15.61 -3.87
N LEU A 632 22.97 16.60 -4.61
CA LEU A 632 23.73 17.77 -5.06
C LEU A 632 24.13 18.68 -3.89
N LEU A 633 23.29 18.76 -2.87
CA LEU A 633 23.53 19.55 -1.66
C LEU A 633 24.43 18.82 -0.63
N GLY A 634 24.89 17.59 -0.95
CA GLY A 634 25.80 16.83 -0.07
C GLY A 634 25.07 16.06 1.04
N ASP A 635 23.75 16.01 1.02
CA ASP A 635 22.96 15.21 1.94
C ASP A 635 22.75 13.80 1.38
N TYR A 636 22.95 12.77 2.22
CA TYR A 636 22.84 11.38 1.81
C TYR A 636 21.39 10.84 1.99
N GLY A 637 20.43 11.53 1.38
CA GLY A 637 19.05 11.07 1.30
C GLY A 637 18.83 10.18 0.08
N GLY A 638 18.71 8.88 0.21
CA GLY A 638 18.24 7.94 -0.79
C GLY A 638 18.75 8.08 -2.23
N ARG A 639 18.38 7.11 -3.08
CA ARG A 639 18.70 7.15 -4.52
C ARG A 639 17.63 7.93 -5.28
N ALA A 640 18.06 8.84 -6.16
CA ALA A 640 17.16 9.43 -7.14
C ALA A 640 16.76 8.41 -8.21
N GLY A 641 15.48 8.37 -8.54
CA GLY A 641 14.97 7.58 -9.66
C GLY A 641 15.59 8.00 -11.01
N ALA A 642 15.39 7.21 -12.04
CA ALA A 642 16.00 7.42 -13.35
C ALA A 642 15.63 8.79 -13.94
N HIS A 643 16.64 9.62 -14.21
CA HIS A 643 16.55 10.94 -14.86
C HIS A 643 17.87 11.24 -15.57
N ASP A 644 17.86 12.20 -16.48
CA ASP A 644 19.07 12.58 -17.23
C ASP A 644 19.92 13.55 -16.42
N ALA A 645 19.36 14.68 -16.01
CA ALA A 645 20.10 15.72 -15.27
C ALA A 645 19.17 16.56 -14.39
N LEU A 646 19.76 17.16 -13.36
CA LEU A 646 19.17 18.24 -12.59
C LEU A 646 20.12 19.45 -12.70
N THR A 647 19.62 20.53 -13.30
CA THR A 647 20.41 21.72 -13.66
C THR A 647 19.78 22.99 -13.08
N GLY A 648 20.42 24.15 -13.28
CA GLY A 648 19.92 25.45 -12.84
C GLY A 648 20.55 25.96 -11.55
N ASP A 649 19.81 26.79 -10.82
CA ASP A 649 20.30 27.57 -9.67
C ASP A 649 20.22 26.82 -8.32
N TRP A 650 20.35 25.49 -8.32
CA TRP A 650 20.26 24.68 -7.11
C TRP A 650 21.29 25.02 -6.03
N GLN A 651 22.45 25.59 -6.41
CA GLN A 651 23.51 26.04 -5.49
C GLN A 651 23.04 27.13 -4.52
N ARG A 652 21.93 27.78 -4.80
CA ARG A 652 21.33 28.79 -3.91
C ARG A 652 20.61 28.15 -2.71
N LEU A 653 20.32 26.88 -2.79
CA LEU A 653 19.60 26.13 -1.75
C LEU A 653 20.62 25.57 -0.74
N SER A 654 20.28 25.64 0.54
CA SER A 654 21.08 25.04 1.62
C SER A 654 20.62 23.62 1.96
N SER A 655 19.34 23.34 1.86
CA SER A 655 18.76 22.05 2.17
C SER A 655 17.40 21.84 1.48
N VAL A 656 16.94 20.60 1.49
CA VAL A 656 15.59 20.20 1.05
C VAL A 656 14.86 19.57 2.22
N GLU A 657 13.67 20.10 2.53
CA GLU A 657 12.85 19.61 3.63
C GLU A 657 11.51 19.09 3.08
N VAL A 658 11.20 17.83 3.41
CA VAL A 658 9.95 17.19 3.02
C VAL A 658 8.99 17.16 4.21
N VAL A 659 7.86 17.82 4.04
CA VAL A 659 6.80 17.93 5.06
C VAL A 659 5.63 17.04 4.64
N ASP A 660 5.55 15.85 5.22
CA ASP A 660 4.53 14.85 4.96
C ASP A 660 3.62 14.63 6.18
N GLN A 661 2.57 13.83 5.98
CA GLN A 661 1.58 13.49 7.00
C GLN A 661 2.08 12.48 8.05
N ASN A 662 3.33 12.01 7.94
CA ASN A 662 3.87 11.07 8.93
C ASN A 662 3.92 11.68 10.33
N PRO A 663 3.67 10.92 11.39
CA PRO A 663 3.77 11.40 12.77
C PRO A 663 5.12 12.06 13.06
N MET A 664 5.13 13.10 13.90
CA MET A 664 6.33 13.86 14.28
C MET A 664 7.36 13.07 15.08
N GLY A 665 7.05 11.84 15.46
CA GLY A 665 7.93 10.92 16.20
C GLY A 665 7.21 9.63 16.55
N LYS A 666 7.99 8.60 16.86
CA LYS A 666 7.46 7.27 17.25
C LYS A 666 7.08 7.20 18.74
N SER A 667 7.38 8.25 19.52
CA SER A 667 7.16 8.29 20.96
C SER A 667 5.86 9.01 21.29
N SER A 668 5.04 8.40 22.16
CA SER A 668 3.85 8.99 22.79
C SER A 668 4.14 10.32 23.52
N ARG A 669 5.42 10.58 23.83
CA ARG A 669 5.92 11.78 24.54
C ARG A 669 6.25 12.95 23.61
N SER A 670 6.22 12.78 22.29
CA SER A 670 6.32 13.90 21.36
C SER A 670 5.04 14.72 21.40
N ASN A 671 5.16 16.03 21.52
CA ASN A 671 4.02 16.95 21.53
C ASN A 671 4.38 18.30 20.87
N PRO A 672 3.40 19.13 20.51
CA PRO A 672 3.62 20.40 19.79
C PRO A 672 4.59 21.33 20.52
N VAL A 673 4.44 21.52 21.82
CA VAL A 673 5.25 22.47 22.60
C VAL A 673 6.73 22.06 22.66
N THR A 674 7.01 20.74 22.70
CA THR A 674 8.38 20.22 22.66
C THR A 674 9.01 20.39 21.27
N TYR A 675 8.20 20.16 20.24
CA TYR A 675 8.66 20.25 18.83
C TYR A 675 9.07 21.68 18.46
N LEU A 676 8.35 22.69 18.94
CA LEU A 676 8.67 24.10 18.76
C LEU A 676 9.74 24.62 19.72
N LYS A 677 10.27 23.78 20.60
CA LYS A 677 11.25 24.15 21.65
C LYS A 677 10.74 25.25 22.61
N ALA A 678 9.42 25.43 22.72
CA ALA A 678 8.80 26.32 23.69
C ALA A 678 8.79 25.73 25.10
N TYR A 679 8.79 24.39 25.19
CA TYR A 679 8.78 23.68 26.46
C TYR A 679 10.03 23.93 27.31
N ASP A 680 11.17 24.19 26.71
CA ASP A 680 12.39 24.51 27.44
C ASP A 680 12.26 25.83 28.23
N ASP A 681 11.64 26.85 27.63
CA ASP A 681 11.39 28.11 28.31
C ASP A 681 10.32 27.96 29.40
N ILE A 682 9.29 27.15 29.19
CA ILE A 682 8.27 26.82 30.21
C ILE A 682 8.91 26.11 31.39
N ARG A 683 9.76 25.11 31.21
CA ARG A 683 10.46 24.40 32.28
C ARG A 683 11.35 25.33 33.07
N ASN A 684 12.06 26.22 32.41
CA ASN A 684 12.91 27.23 33.08
C ASN A 684 12.09 28.22 33.90
N LEU A 685 10.91 28.61 33.40
CA LEU A 685 9.98 29.48 34.11
C LEU A 685 9.49 28.84 35.44
N PHE A 686 9.13 27.54 35.38
CA PHE A 686 8.73 26.81 36.60
C PHE A 686 9.91 26.58 37.55
N ALA A 687 11.09 26.27 37.06
CA ALA A 687 12.30 26.13 37.89
C ALA A 687 12.72 27.43 38.59
N ALA A 688 12.37 28.58 38.03
CA ALA A 688 12.64 29.89 38.62
C ALA A 688 11.66 30.28 39.75
N GLN A 689 10.58 29.51 39.97
CA GLN A 689 9.62 29.80 41.06
C GLN A 689 10.25 29.56 42.42
N LYS A 690 9.90 30.40 43.40
CA LYS A 690 10.41 30.30 44.79
C LYS A 690 10.15 28.90 45.42
N SER A 691 8.96 28.36 45.17
CA SER A 691 8.59 27.01 45.63
C SER A 691 9.48 25.90 45.04
N ALA A 692 9.88 26.04 43.77
CA ALA A 692 10.79 25.12 43.10
C ALA A 692 12.21 25.20 43.66
N GLN A 693 12.71 26.43 43.85
CA GLN A 693 14.05 26.68 44.40
C GLN A 693 14.19 26.16 45.84
N LEU A 694 13.17 26.36 46.68
CA LEU A 694 13.14 25.85 48.05
C LEU A 694 13.16 24.32 48.15
N ARG A 695 12.64 23.64 47.13
CA ARG A 695 12.63 22.17 46.99
C ARG A 695 13.83 21.63 46.22
N GLY A 696 14.74 22.47 45.72
CA GLY A 696 15.87 22.08 44.92
C GLY A 696 15.49 21.56 43.53
N PHE A 697 14.35 21.96 43.00
CA PHE A 697 13.89 21.56 41.67
C PHE A 697 14.55 22.43 40.60
N ALA A 698 15.22 21.77 39.68
CA ALA A 698 15.76 22.36 38.46
C ALA A 698 14.84 22.07 37.27
N ALA A 699 15.07 22.66 36.10
CA ALA A 699 14.27 22.48 34.87
C ALA A 699 14.04 21.02 34.49
N LYS A 700 14.96 20.11 34.80
CA LYS A 700 14.80 18.67 34.55
C LYS A 700 13.63 18.02 35.28
N HIS A 701 13.26 18.52 36.46
CA HIS A 701 12.14 17.98 37.29
C HIS A 701 10.77 18.32 36.67
N PHE A 702 10.71 19.35 35.81
CA PHE A 702 9.54 19.75 35.06
C PHE A 702 9.51 19.11 33.65
N SER A 703 10.22 17.98 33.48
CA SER A 703 10.24 17.22 32.24
C SER A 703 9.58 15.87 32.42
N PHE A 704 8.62 15.53 31.58
CA PHE A 704 8.00 14.20 31.54
C PHE A 704 8.89 13.15 30.84
N ASN A 705 10.02 13.55 30.21
CA ASN A 705 10.95 12.67 29.54
C ASN A 705 12.09 12.18 30.44
N THR A 706 12.41 12.90 31.53
CA THR A 706 13.55 12.62 32.39
C THR A 706 13.11 12.19 33.80
N GLU A 707 13.93 11.36 34.43
CA GLU A 707 13.69 10.95 35.80
C GLU A 707 13.88 12.13 36.78
N GLY A 708 13.14 12.08 37.89
CA GLY A 708 13.22 13.05 38.95
C GLY A 708 11.96 13.90 39.16
N GLY A 709 11.09 14.03 38.15
CA GLY A 709 9.82 14.74 38.28
C GLY A 709 8.64 14.05 37.58
N ARG A 710 8.90 13.16 36.66
CA ARG A 710 7.85 12.37 36.00
C ARG A 710 7.23 11.33 36.91
N CYS A 711 5.97 11.00 36.67
CA CYS A 711 5.30 9.90 37.37
C CYS A 711 6.06 8.58 37.14
N PRO A 712 6.43 7.84 38.19
CA PRO A 712 7.22 6.60 38.06
C PRO A 712 6.41 5.44 37.46
N VAL A 713 5.07 5.43 37.58
CA VAL A 713 4.20 4.35 37.04
C VAL A 713 4.05 4.48 35.55
N CYS A 714 3.53 5.60 35.04
CA CYS A 714 3.38 5.81 33.60
C CYS A 714 4.65 6.38 32.93
N GLN A 715 5.71 6.61 33.68
CA GLN A 715 6.98 7.17 33.23
C GLN A 715 6.83 8.47 32.43
N GLY A 716 5.80 9.25 32.71
CA GLY A 716 5.51 10.54 32.08
C GLY A 716 4.57 10.48 30.87
N ASP A 717 4.02 9.32 30.51
CA ASP A 717 3.05 9.20 29.40
C ASP A 717 1.64 9.68 29.79
N GLY A 718 1.30 9.63 31.09
CA GLY A 718 -0.06 9.91 31.58
C GLY A 718 -1.00 8.71 31.48
N THR A 719 -0.68 7.77 30.60
CA THR A 719 -1.44 6.54 30.38
C THR A 719 -0.53 5.32 30.54
N VAL A 720 -1.13 4.17 30.82
CA VAL A 720 -0.47 2.86 30.85
C VAL A 720 -1.03 2.06 29.67
N THR A 721 -0.15 1.60 28.81
CA THR A 721 -0.54 0.77 27.65
C THR A 721 -0.61 -0.69 28.05
N VAL A 722 -1.73 -1.32 27.81
CA VAL A 722 -1.93 -2.77 27.93
C VAL A 722 -1.85 -3.37 26.53
N GLU A 723 -0.75 -4.07 26.25
CA GLU A 723 -0.55 -4.75 24.97
C GLU A 723 -1.50 -5.94 24.84
N MET A 724 -2.26 -6.00 23.76
CA MET A 724 -3.19 -7.08 23.46
C MET A 724 -2.67 -7.91 22.29
N GLN A 725 -2.50 -9.23 22.48
CA GLN A 725 -1.90 -10.11 21.48
C GLN A 725 -2.65 -10.17 20.12
N PHE A 726 -3.97 -9.91 20.15
CA PHE A 726 -4.84 -10.07 18.95
C PHE A 726 -5.71 -8.85 18.66
N MET A 727 -5.52 -7.74 19.37
CA MET A 727 -6.30 -6.51 19.23
C MET A 727 -5.40 -5.28 19.34
N ALA A 728 -5.94 -4.10 19.05
CA ALA A 728 -5.25 -2.84 19.28
C ALA A 728 -4.93 -2.67 20.79
N ASP A 729 -3.77 -2.09 21.08
CA ASP A 729 -3.36 -1.80 22.44
C ASP A 729 -4.37 -0.87 23.14
N VAL A 730 -4.67 -1.16 24.42
CA VAL A 730 -5.57 -0.35 25.22
C VAL A 730 -4.75 0.62 26.09
N HIS A 731 -5.08 1.90 26.01
CA HIS A 731 -4.46 2.95 26.80
C HIS A 731 -5.37 3.32 27.98
N LEU A 732 -4.93 3.01 29.19
CA LEU A 732 -5.65 3.33 30.42
C LEU A 732 -5.04 4.56 31.10
N THR A 733 -5.85 5.47 31.63
CA THR A 733 -5.36 6.60 32.42
C THR A 733 -4.57 6.09 33.64
N CYS A 734 -3.39 6.64 33.85
CA CYS A 734 -2.54 6.22 34.95
C CYS A 734 -3.22 6.51 36.31
N GLU A 735 -3.45 5.49 37.11
CA GLU A 735 -4.11 5.61 38.43
C GLU A 735 -3.34 6.47 39.43
N GLN A 736 -2.00 6.53 39.34
CA GLN A 736 -1.16 7.28 40.26
C GLN A 736 -1.16 8.78 39.97
N CYS A 737 -1.06 9.19 38.70
CA CYS A 737 -0.99 10.61 38.37
C CYS A 737 -2.29 11.14 37.73
N HIS A 738 -3.30 10.31 37.55
CA HIS A 738 -4.58 10.66 36.93
C HIS A 738 -4.41 11.44 35.63
N GLY A 739 -3.51 10.98 34.75
CA GLY A 739 -3.21 11.64 33.49
C GLY A 739 -2.20 12.79 33.57
N LYS A 740 -1.90 13.33 34.73
CA LYS A 740 -1.07 14.56 34.91
C LYS A 740 0.42 14.40 34.62
N ARG A 741 0.93 13.19 34.37
CA ARG A 741 2.32 12.88 33.95
C ARG A 741 3.43 13.09 34.95
N PHE A 742 3.22 13.89 36.00
CA PHE A 742 4.22 14.28 36.98
C PHE A 742 3.91 13.73 38.39
N MET A 743 4.92 13.75 39.26
CA MET A 743 4.75 13.47 40.67
C MET A 743 3.98 14.62 41.35
N ALA A 744 3.19 14.29 42.36
CA ALA A 744 2.41 15.27 43.13
C ALA A 744 3.25 16.46 43.65
N SER A 745 4.47 16.19 44.10
CA SER A 745 5.39 17.24 44.65
C SER A 745 5.82 18.25 43.56
N VAL A 746 5.86 17.85 42.28
CA VAL A 746 6.17 18.75 41.18
C VAL A 746 4.95 19.58 40.79
N LEU A 747 3.74 18.97 40.87
CA LEU A 747 2.48 19.65 40.56
C LEU A 747 2.11 20.74 41.59
N GLU A 748 2.66 20.68 42.81
CA GLU A 748 2.51 21.74 43.83
C GLU A 748 3.30 23.03 43.50
N VAL A 749 4.19 22.98 42.48
CA VAL A 749 4.86 24.18 42.01
C VAL A 749 3.98 24.84 40.98
N GLU A 750 3.55 26.05 41.27
CA GLU A 750 2.64 26.83 40.44
C GLU A 750 3.31 28.10 39.92
N PHE A 751 2.95 28.48 38.70
CA PHE A 751 3.16 29.80 38.15
C PHE A 751 1.80 30.46 37.91
N GLN A 752 1.54 31.53 38.64
CA GLN A 752 0.24 32.27 38.62
C GLN A 752 -0.99 31.36 38.79
N GLY A 753 -0.90 30.45 39.76
CA GLY A 753 -2.02 29.54 40.12
C GLY A 753 -2.20 28.36 39.15
N LYS A 754 -1.23 28.11 38.25
CA LYS A 754 -1.25 26.97 37.30
C LYS A 754 -0.04 26.09 37.51
N SER A 755 -0.23 24.78 37.62
CA SER A 755 0.83 23.77 37.64
C SER A 755 1.37 23.53 36.22
N ILE A 756 2.50 22.82 36.12
CA ILE A 756 3.06 22.44 34.80
C ILE A 756 2.08 21.57 33.99
N SER A 757 1.27 20.74 34.65
CA SER A 757 0.24 19.92 33.96
C SER A 757 -0.88 20.78 33.41
N ASP A 758 -1.38 21.76 34.23
CA ASP A 758 -2.43 22.66 33.77
C ASP A 758 -2.00 23.48 32.55
N VAL A 759 -0.72 23.88 32.50
CA VAL A 759 -0.17 24.57 31.31
C VAL A 759 -0.09 23.65 30.11
N LEU A 760 0.25 22.37 30.28
CA LEU A 760 0.25 21.41 29.17
C LEU A 760 -1.15 21.07 28.66
N GLU A 761 -2.16 21.19 29.50
CA GLU A 761 -3.57 21.02 29.15
C GLU A 761 -4.18 22.23 28.45
N MET A 762 -3.58 23.42 28.57
CA MET A 762 -4.02 24.61 27.83
C MET A 762 -3.94 24.40 26.34
N THR A 763 -4.91 24.94 25.62
CA THR A 763 -4.81 25.12 24.16
C THR A 763 -3.73 26.16 23.84
N VAL A 764 -3.26 26.17 22.60
CA VAL A 764 -2.28 27.18 22.13
C VAL A 764 -2.82 28.60 22.37
N ASP A 765 -4.11 28.87 22.08
CA ASP A 765 -4.75 30.17 22.27
C ASP A 765 -4.79 30.56 23.76
N GLU A 766 -5.24 29.68 24.64
CA GLU A 766 -5.25 29.89 26.09
C GLU A 766 -3.85 30.14 26.64
N ALA A 767 -2.87 29.37 26.18
CA ALA A 767 -1.48 29.54 26.61
C ALA A 767 -0.88 30.85 26.11
N MET A 768 -1.19 31.26 24.89
CA MET A 768 -0.78 32.59 24.36
C MET A 768 -1.40 33.71 25.17
N GLU A 769 -2.68 33.64 25.48
CA GLU A 769 -3.37 34.63 26.35
C GLU A 769 -2.73 34.67 27.75
N PHE A 770 -2.57 33.52 28.37
CA PHE A 770 -1.98 33.37 29.71
C PHE A 770 -0.55 33.92 29.78
N PHE A 771 0.35 33.49 28.86
CA PHE A 771 1.73 33.95 28.91
C PHE A 771 1.91 35.42 28.48
N THR A 772 1.04 35.94 27.60
CA THR A 772 1.04 37.36 27.25
C THR A 772 0.65 38.24 28.44
N ALA A 773 -0.42 37.88 29.17
CA ALA A 773 -0.86 38.59 30.37
C ALA A 773 0.22 38.63 31.45
N HIS A 774 1.11 37.64 31.52
CA HIS A 774 2.19 37.54 32.48
C HIS A 774 3.60 37.89 31.92
N GLY A 775 3.67 38.53 30.76
CA GLY A 775 4.90 39.10 30.18
C GLY A 775 5.92 38.08 29.68
N GLN A 776 5.52 36.84 29.40
CA GLN A 776 6.39 35.75 28.95
C GLN A 776 6.57 35.76 27.44
N LYS A 777 7.10 36.85 26.87
CA LYS A 777 7.19 37.06 25.42
C LYS A 777 7.93 35.95 24.66
N ARG A 778 8.99 35.39 25.23
CA ARG A 778 9.74 34.30 24.56
C ARG A 778 8.89 33.05 24.31
N ILE A 779 7.99 32.73 25.23
CA ILE A 779 7.09 31.58 25.09
C ILE A 779 6.04 31.88 24.04
N THR A 780 5.40 33.07 24.12
CA THR A 780 4.38 33.47 23.14
C THR A 780 4.92 33.59 21.71
N ASP A 781 6.12 34.12 21.51
CA ASP A 781 6.74 34.21 20.19
C ASP A 781 7.00 32.82 19.56
N LYS A 782 7.31 31.79 20.39
CA LYS A 782 7.46 30.41 19.91
C LYS A 782 6.14 29.70 19.66
N LEU A 783 5.07 30.07 20.37
CA LEU A 783 3.74 29.48 20.20
C LEU A 783 2.95 30.11 19.04
N ARG A 784 3.18 31.38 18.74
CA ARG A 784 2.49 32.14 17.67
C ARG A 784 2.39 31.41 16.34
N PRO A 785 3.47 30.79 15.81
CA PRO A 785 3.40 30.06 14.55
C PRO A 785 2.39 28.91 14.54
N LEU A 786 2.05 28.32 15.70
CA LEU A 786 0.98 27.31 15.76
C LEU A 786 -0.39 27.95 15.51
N ALA A 787 -0.66 29.13 16.08
CA ALA A 787 -1.89 29.86 15.81
C ALA A 787 -1.95 30.35 14.35
N ASP A 788 -0.83 30.81 13.80
CA ASP A 788 -0.72 31.28 12.41
C ASP A 788 -1.05 30.19 11.39
N VAL A 789 -0.71 28.91 11.68
CA VAL A 789 -1.07 27.76 10.84
C VAL A 789 -2.46 27.19 11.15
N GLY A 790 -3.24 27.84 12.04
CA GLY A 790 -4.58 27.42 12.40
C GLY A 790 -4.65 26.23 13.37
N LEU A 791 -3.69 26.11 14.28
CA LEU A 791 -3.63 25.12 15.34
C LEU A 791 -3.78 25.75 16.73
N ASP A 792 -4.56 26.82 16.82
CA ASP A 792 -4.86 27.57 18.06
C ASP A 792 -5.63 26.72 19.08
N TYR A 793 -6.37 25.71 18.64
CA TYR A 793 -7.22 24.83 19.44
C TYR A 793 -6.52 23.59 20.04
N ILE A 794 -5.35 23.17 19.56
CA ILE A 794 -4.66 22.00 20.09
C ILE A 794 -4.05 22.29 21.45
N GLN A 795 -3.99 21.26 22.31
CA GLN A 795 -3.34 21.37 23.63
C GLN A 795 -1.83 21.33 23.48
N LEU A 796 -1.11 22.11 24.29
CA LEU A 796 0.36 22.16 24.31
C LEU A 796 0.99 20.79 24.53
N GLY A 797 0.41 20.00 25.44
CA GLY A 797 0.86 18.67 25.82
C GLY A 797 0.22 17.53 25.02
N GLN A 798 -0.59 17.79 24.00
CA GLN A 798 -1.22 16.75 23.19
C GLN A 798 -0.19 15.83 22.55
N SER A 799 -0.38 14.50 22.67
CA SER A 799 0.54 13.54 22.07
C SER A 799 0.52 13.64 20.56
N SER A 800 1.69 13.56 19.92
CA SER A 800 1.78 13.54 18.46
C SER A 800 1.07 12.35 17.81
N SER A 801 0.85 11.26 18.55
CA SER A 801 0.11 10.10 18.08
C SER A 801 -1.40 10.30 17.98
N THR A 802 -1.93 11.32 18.69
CA THR A 802 -3.36 11.68 18.67
C THR A 802 -3.69 12.80 17.69
N LEU A 803 -2.66 13.41 17.08
CA LEU A 803 -2.86 14.41 16.05
C LEU A 803 -3.25 13.74 14.74
N SER A 804 -4.15 14.37 14.00
CA SER A 804 -4.43 13.99 12.61
C SER A 804 -3.19 14.21 11.73
N GLY A 805 -3.12 13.55 10.56
CA GLY A 805 -2.01 13.73 9.63
C GLY A 805 -1.80 15.18 9.22
N GLY A 806 -2.88 15.92 8.95
CA GLY A 806 -2.84 17.34 8.62
C GLY A 806 -2.40 18.23 9.79
N GLU A 807 -2.82 17.93 11.02
CA GLU A 807 -2.35 18.66 12.22
C GLU A 807 -0.86 18.45 12.45
N ALA A 808 -0.37 17.20 12.34
CA ALA A 808 1.06 16.89 12.47
C ALA A 808 1.90 17.64 11.43
N GLN A 809 1.41 17.72 10.20
CA GLN A 809 2.06 18.45 9.11
C GLN A 809 2.11 19.96 9.39
N ARG A 810 1.02 20.55 9.90
CA ARG A 810 0.99 21.98 10.27
C ARG A 810 1.90 22.28 11.47
N VAL A 811 2.05 21.40 12.44
CA VAL A 811 3.03 21.56 13.53
C VAL A 811 4.44 21.56 12.98
N LYS A 812 4.76 20.68 12.00
CA LYS A 812 6.05 20.70 11.30
C LYS A 812 6.26 22.05 10.59
N LEU A 813 5.27 22.56 9.86
CA LEU A 813 5.31 23.86 9.20
C LEU A 813 5.55 24.99 10.20
N ALA A 814 4.82 25.03 11.32
CA ALA A 814 5.02 26.00 12.39
C ALA A 814 6.47 26.01 12.91
N SER A 815 7.09 24.84 13.04
CA SER A 815 8.47 24.74 13.51
C SER A 815 9.48 25.33 12.53
N PHE A 816 9.23 25.29 11.24
CA PHE A 816 10.08 25.92 10.22
C PHE A 816 9.90 27.43 10.23
N LEU A 817 8.70 27.95 10.45
CA LEU A 817 8.47 29.38 10.62
C LEU A 817 9.22 29.97 11.82
N VAL A 818 9.39 29.19 12.91
CA VAL A 818 10.23 29.57 14.04
C VAL A 818 11.71 29.62 13.67
N ARG A 819 12.19 28.64 12.88
CA ARG A 819 13.61 28.52 12.49
C ARG A 819 14.01 29.47 11.37
N GLY A 820 13.11 29.69 10.41
CA GLY A 820 13.39 30.43 9.16
C GLY A 820 13.72 31.90 9.29
N GLN A 821 13.56 32.51 10.47
CA GLN A 821 13.96 33.89 10.71
C GLN A 821 15.50 34.07 10.73
N GLN A 822 16.32 33.06 10.62
CA GLN A 822 17.78 33.08 10.74
C GLN A 822 18.52 32.11 9.79
N GLY A 823 17.93 31.63 8.70
CA GLY A 823 18.53 30.54 7.90
C GLY A 823 18.74 30.83 6.42
N ASP A 824 19.61 30.04 5.80
CA ASP A 824 19.85 30.01 4.36
C ASP A 824 18.61 29.49 3.61
N PRO A 825 18.46 29.80 2.29
CA PRO A 825 17.30 29.37 1.50
C PRO A 825 17.07 27.85 1.49
N VAL A 826 15.86 27.41 1.83
CA VAL A 826 15.45 25.99 1.88
C VAL A 826 14.44 25.73 0.77
N PHE A 827 14.49 24.54 0.18
CA PHE A 827 13.48 24.05 -0.73
C PHE A 827 12.49 23.15 0.04
N PHE A 828 11.29 23.66 0.29
CA PHE A 828 10.23 22.94 0.98
C PHE A 828 9.37 22.15 0.00
N VAL A 829 9.09 20.90 0.33
CA VAL A 829 8.14 20.03 -0.39
C VAL A 829 7.04 19.61 0.56
N PHE A 830 5.83 20.03 0.28
CA PHE A 830 4.62 19.62 1.02
C PHE A 830 3.81 18.61 0.22
N ASP A 831 3.40 17.55 0.88
CA ASP A 831 2.61 16.47 0.28
C ASP A 831 1.18 16.54 0.83
N GLU A 832 0.23 16.97 -0.01
CA GLU A 832 -1.20 17.13 0.30
C GLU A 832 -1.48 17.90 1.62
N PRO A 833 -1.00 19.14 1.76
CA PRO A 833 -1.11 19.86 3.03
C PRO A 833 -2.53 20.38 3.34
N THR A 834 -3.47 20.28 2.41
CA THR A 834 -4.87 20.67 2.64
C THR A 834 -5.75 19.56 3.18
N THR A 835 -5.19 18.35 3.36
CA THR A 835 -5.91 17.22 3.93
C THR A 835 -6.59 17.58 5.25
N GLY A 836 -7.90 17.34 5.35
CA GLY A 836 -8.69 17.62 6.54
C GLY A 836 -8.90 19.12 6.85
N LEU A 837 -8.64 20.00 5.90
CA LEU A 837 -8.78 21.43 6.09
C LEU A 837 -10.10 21.97 5.54
N HIS A 838 -10.82 22.70 6.38
CA HIS A 838 -11.87 23.60 5.92
C HIS A 838 -11.26 24.75 5.08
N LEU A 839 -12.01 25.33 4.15
CA LEU A 839 -11.56 26.42 3.28
C LEU A 839 -10.95 27.61 4.03
N ASN A 840 -11.45 27.91 5.23
CA ASN A 840 -10.89 28.94 6.11
C ASN A 840 -9.45 28.62 6.55
N ASP A 841 -9.17 27.33 6.79
CA ASP A 841 -7.85 26.87 7.25
C ASP A 841 -6.89 26.77 6.05
N VAL A 842 -7.40 26.47 4.85
CA VAL A 842 -6.63 26.56 3.58
C VAL A 842 -6.11 27.99 3.37
N HIS A 843 -6.92 29.01 3.66
CA HIS A 843 -6.50 30.41 3.58
C HIS A 843 -5.35 30.73 4.57
N LYS A 844 -5.43 30.24 5.83
CA LYS A 844 -4.36 30.39 6.83
C LYS A 844 -3.07 29.64 6.37
N LEU A 845 -3.22 28.44 5.79
CA LEU A 845 -2.10 27.68 5.24
C LEU A 845 -1.37 28.45 4.15
N LEU A 846 -2.09 28.99 3.15
CA LEU A 846 -1.49 29.77 2.07
C LEU A 846 -0.72 31.01 2.60
N LYS A 847 -1.25 31.70 3.60
CA LYS A 847 -0.53 32.81 4.27
C LYS A 847 0.78 32.33 4.91
N SER A 848 0.78 31.16 5.51
CA SER A 848 1.97 30.59 6.13
C SER A 848 3.02 30.17 5.09
N LEU A 849 2.59 29.65 3.91
CA LEU A 849 3.48 29.38 2.80
C LEU A 849 4.06 30.66 2.20
N ASP A 850 3.27 31.73 2.09
CA ASP A 850 3.75 33.05 1.68
C ASP A 850 4.78 33.62 2.66
N ALA A 851 4.61 33.40 3.95
CA ALA A 851 5.59 33.79 4.96
C ALA A 851 6.95 33.09 4.76
N LEU A 852 6.96 31.80 4.38
CA LEU A 852 8.19 31.08 4.02
C LEU A 852 8.83 31.67 2.75
N ILE A 853 8.03 31.95 1.73
CA ILE A 853 8.52 32.56 0.46
C ILE A 853 9.12 33.94 0.71
N ALA A 854 8.47 34.75 1.55
CA ALA A 854 8.94 36.09 1.93
C ALA A 854 10.30 36.05 2.67
N LEU A 855 10.63 34.92 3.32
CA LEU A 855 11.94 34.66 3.93
C LEU A 855 13.00 34.18 2.92
N GLY A 856 12.68 34.09 1.62
CA GLY A 856 13.57 33.63 0.56
C GLY A 856 13.59 32.11 0.34
N HIS A 857 12.65 31.38 0.92
CA HIS A 857 12.51 29.95 0.69
C HIS A 857 11.71 29.64 -0.59
N SER A 858 11.86 28.46 -1.13
CA SER A 858 11.08 27.94 -2.27
C SER A 858 10.11 26.89 -1.77
N VAL A 859 8.87 26.93 -2.25
CA VAL A 859 7.81 26.05 -1.80
C VAL A 859 7.23 25.28 -2.98
N LEU A 860 7.28 23.94 -2.91
CA LEU A 860 6.62 23.04 -3.83
C LEU A 860 5.54 22.27 -3.07
N VAL A 861 4.35 22.21 -3.63
CA VAL A 861 3.19 21.52 -3.03
C VAL A 861 2.64 20.50 -4.00
N ILE A 862 2.49 19.25 -3.58
CA ILE A 862 1.73 18.24 -4.31
C ILE A 862 0.29 18.37 -3.83
N GLU A 863 -0.64 18.73 -4.73
CA GLU A 863 -2.01 19.10 -4.34
C GLU A 863 -3.05 18.80 -5.42
N HIS A 864 -4.31 18.66 -4.92
CA HIS A 864 -5.51 18.51 -5.76
C HIS A 864 -6.56 19.58 -5.50
N HIS A 865 -6.40 20.35 -4.42
CA HIS A 865 -7.38 21.35 -3.99
C HIS A 865 -7.42 22.53 -4.95
N LYS A 866 -8.61 22.79 -5.55
CA LYS A 866 -8.82 23.82 -6.57
C LYS A 866 -8.30 25.20 -6.17
N SER A 867 -8.59 25.64 -4.93
CA SER A 867 -8.16 26.97 -4.44
C SER A 867 -6.64 27.10 -4.33
N VAL A 868 -5.91 26.01 -4.00
CA VAL A 868 -4.44 26.03 -3.91
C VAL A 868 -3.82 26.03 -5.30
N ILE A 869 -4.39 25.23 -6.23
CA ILE A 869 -3.96 25.20 -7.63
C ILE A 869 -4.11 26.60 -8.24
N ALA A 870 -5.29 27.21 -8.11
CA ALA A 870 -5.57 28.55 -8.65
C ALA A 870 -4.71 29.64 -8.01
N ALA A 871 -4.31 29.48 -6.75
CA ALA A 871 -3.49 30.43 -6.01
C ALA A 871 -1.97 30.27 -6.26
N SER A 872 -1.53 29.27 -7.03
CA SER A 872 -0.10 29.01 -7.26
C SER A 872 0.57 30.04 -8.18
N ASP A 873 1.89 30.21 -8.05
CA ASP A 873 2.69 31.02 -8.96
C ASP A 873 3.11 30.22 -10.21
N TRP A 874 3.26 28.90 -10.06
CA TRP A 874 3.64 27.97 -11.11
C TRP A 874 2.95 26.63 -10.91
N LEU A 875 2.42 26.09 -11.97
CA LEU A 875 1.68 24.83 -11.97
C LEU A 875 2.40 23.81 -12.86
N ILE A 876 2.43 22.57 -12.41
CA ILE A 876 2.90 21.41 -13.16
C ILE A 876 1.80 20.35 -13.09
N GLU A 877 1.22 19.98 -14.23
CA GLU A 877 0.19 18.96 -14.30
C GLU A 877 0.70 17.70 -14.98
N LEU A 878 0.52 16.55 -14.27
CA LEU A 878 0.81 15.22 -14.80
C LEU A 878 -0.48 14.45 -15.09
N GLY A 879 -0.47 13.68 -16.17
CA GLY A 879 -1.63 12.89 -16.56
C GLY A 879 -1.36 12.08 -17.83
N PRO A 880 -2.41 11.85 -18.68
CA PRO A 880 -3.82 12.23 -18.50
C PRO A 880 -4.58 11.31 -17.54
N ASP A 881 -4.03 10.12 -17.20
CA ASP A 881 -4.64 9.11 -16.33
C ASP A 881 -3.64 8.56 -15.31
N GLY A 882 -4.03 7.59 -14.51
CA GLY A 882 -3.17 6.88 -13.57
C GLY A 882 -2.46 5.67 -14.18
N GLY A 883 -1.37 5.21 -13.52
CA GLY A 883 -0.67 3.99 -13.91
C GLY A 883 0.04 4.05 -15.27
N PRO A 884 -0.09 2.98 -16.10
CA PRO A 884 0.61 2.91 -17.40
C PRO A 884 0.20 4.01 -18.38
N ASP A 885 -1.03 4.50 -18.29
CA ASP A 885 -1.61 5.54 -19.16
C ASP A 885 -1.27 6.96 -18.69
N GLY A 886 -0.65 7.08 -17.53
CA GLY A 886 -0.18 8.33 -16.95
C GLY A 886 1.28 8.61 -17.25
N GLY A 887 1.85 9.52 -16.45
CA GLY A 887 3.28 9.81 -16.46
C GLY A 887 3.71 10.79 -17.56
N HIS A 888 2.80 11.50 -18.17
CA HIS A 888 3.08 12.56 -19.13
C HIS A 888 2.95 13.94 -18.47
N LEU A 889 3.77 14.88 -18.90
CA LEU A 889 3.60 16.30 -18.58
C LEU A 889 2.50 16.86 -19.49
N LEU A 890 1.38 17.29 -18.91
CA LEU A 890 0.28 17.88 -19.64
C LEU A 890 0.41 19.40 -19.72
N TYR A 891 0.83 20.02 -18.61
CA TYR A 891 0.98 21.46 -18.51
C TYR A 891 2.11 21.84 -17.54
N GLN A 892 2.80 22.92 -17.85
CA GLN A 892 3.62 23.68 -16.89
C GLN A 892 3.57 25.17 -17.22
N GLY A 893 3.24 26.01 -16.24
CA GLY A 893 3.07 27.44 -16.46
C GLY A 893 2.22 28.15 -15.41
N ASP A 894 1.68 29.28 -15.77
CA ASP A 894 0.76 30.07 -14.95
C ASP A 894 -0.61 29.36 -14.90
N PRO A 895 -1.16 29.02 -13.72
CA PRO A 895 -2.46 28.35 -13.64
C PRO A 895 -3.61 29.15 -14.30
N ARG A 896 -3.47 30.45 -14.44
CA ARG A 896 -4.46 31.32 -15.06
C ARG A 896 -4.54 31.18 -16.59
N GLU A 897 -3.49 30.64 -17.21
CA GLU A 897 -3.40 30.39 -18.66
C GLU A 897 -3.94 29.00 -19.05
N MET A 898 -4.38 28.19 -18.09
CA MET A 898 -4.93 26.85 -18.37
C MET A 898 -6.33 26.84 -19.01
N GLY A 899 -7.03 27.99 -19.05
CA GLY A 899 -8.45 28.03 -19.36
C GLY A 899 -8.92 27.31 -20.62
N ASP A 900 -8.09 27.22 -21.66
CA ASP A 900 -8.42 26.58 -22.95
C ASP A 900 -7.80 25.17 -23.12
N LEU A 901 -7.12 24.67 -22.14
CA LEU A 901 -6.49 23.35 -22.23
C LEU A 901 -7.52 22.24 -21.99
N ALA A 902 -7.42 21.17 -22.77
CA ALA A 902 -8.16 19.93 -22.54
C ALA A 902 -7.36 19.07 -21.55
N SER A 903 -7.50 19.35 -20.26
CA SER A 903 -6.87 18.56 -19.21
C SER A 903 -7.80 18.37 -18.01
N PRO A 904 -7.65 17.26 -17.25
CA PRO A 904 -8.51 17.01 -16.09
C PRO A 904 -8.53 18.16 -15.07
N THR A 905 -7.38 18.81 -14.84
CA THR A 905 -7.29 19.92 -13.90
C THR A 905 -7.92 21.20 -14.45
N ALA A 906 -7.70 21.51 -15.75
CA ALA A 906 -8.34 22.66 -16.37
C ALA A 906 -9.87 22.57 -16.30
N ASP A 907 -10.43 21.39 -16.61
CA ASP A 907 -11.89 21.15 -16.52
C ASP A 907 -12.42 21.34 -15.10
N SER A 908 -11.63 21.02 -14.07
CA SER A 908 -12.03 21.21 -12.68
C SER A 908 -11.95 22.66 -12.19
N LEU A 909 -11.13 23.50 -12.83
CA LEU A 909 -10.98 24.92 -12.49
C LEU A 909 -12.00 25.84 -13.17
N ARG A 910 -12.65 25.37 -14.24
CA ARG A 910 -13.78 26.03 -14.88
C ARG A 910 -15.03 25.94 -14.01
#